data_11f0024b12b31f11fc31353e257d959a
#
_entry.id   11f0024b12b31f11fc31353e257d959a
#
_cell.length_a   1.000
_cell.length_b   1.000
_cell.length_c   1.000
_cell.angle_alpha   90.00
_cell.angle_beta   90.00
_cell.angle_gamma   90.00
#
_symmetry.space_group_name_H-M   'P 1'
#
loop_
_entity.id
_entity.type
_entity.pdbx_description
1 polymer ?
#
loop_
_entity_poly.entity_id
_entity_poly.type
_entity_poly.pdbx_seq_one_letter_code
_entity_poly.pdbx_strand_id
1 'polypeptide(L)'
;MSIKISKVFILLVFAFLSAKTLAGDIKTHEEAHVHTLEEVVVTAPFSKSLAETSQPITVLAGEGLVEKIANSLGATLAGEIGINSASYGPAVGHPIIRGHTGNRVGILQNGVGTTDVANQSPDHAESIELSFAKRVEIVRGPASLLYGSGAIGGVVNVIDGRIPETVPETLQGFVEQTHNSNDSENRSLFSLEGGSGNFAFHVDGFTRSSDDVEIPKFAIDEFSVEAVEELLHGDEEHEEEEEEVENTKGFIGNSDAESDGGSLGFSFVGDSGFVGFSVSKLENEYGLPPGSHSHAHGHEEEHEDEDHGDEDHGDEDHAEGEHEEEGEVEFVRLTMEKTRYDLRGGLNFDSGFIDSLRVSLSQTDYEHDEIEFFEDGDSVVGTTYTNEGYEGRFVVTHRPIGAWTGVAGIQIADNEFEATGEEGFIPLSDIENLGFFAFEQYEQERFNVELGFRYDANKVKTGRCESDENEVSISGSALYEINDSSNVFFGLTSAARTPSVEELFANVNSSTCARQGDPEDLVLHAATNLLEIGNPNLDPERSQNFEVGYRHHTGRITGEISAYVNDIEDYIFLNVTGDEFEEQLIAEFTARDAEFKGIEASVRFAVYQTEELGITASLFADSVRADFDSGGNVPLIPAGKLGGELTFTGKQWAVHLDVVRVHEQDNVGQFELETDGYTLVSMYADYHWDVGTDGELKVFIRGENLADKEIRSHSTRLKNYAPEAGRSIRVGLRYQL
;
A
#
# COMPACT_ATOMS: atom_id res chain seq x y z
N MET A 1 19.20 1.44 -24.92
CA MET A 1 18.91 2.88 -24.66
C MET A 1 19.32 3.35 -23.27
N SER A 2 20.32 2.70 -22.68
CA SER A 2 20.83 2.91 -21.29
C SER A 2 21.62 4.22 -21.04
N ILE A 3 21.62 5.19 -21.97
CA ILE A 3 22.51 6.37 -21.90
C ILE A 3 21.81 7.64 -21.38
N LYS A 4 20.48 7.70 -21.34
CA LYS A 4 19.77 8.92 -20.91
C LYS A 4 19.64 9.06 -19.38
N ILE A 5 19.42 7.97 -18.66
CA ILE A 5 19.36 7.95 -17.18
C ILE A 5 20.72 8.30 -16.58
N SER A 6 21.81 7.79 -17.17
CA SER A 6 23.19 8.10 -16.81
C SER A 6 23.53 9.59 -16.86
N LYS A 7 22.88 10.39 -17.73
CA LYS A 7 23.17 11.84 -17.83
C LYS A 7 22.49 12.68 -16.77
N VAL A 8 21.29 12.30 -16.32
CA VAL A 8 20.58 12.99 -15.23
C VAL A 8 21.26 12.63 -13.91
N PHE A 9 21.70 11.40 -13.77
CA PHE A 9 22.42 10.91 -12.60
C PHE A 9 23.78 11.60 -12.44
N ILE A 10 24.53 11.77 -13.53
CA ILE A 10 25.78 12.53 -13.56
C ILE A 10 25.54 13.99 -13.18
N LEU A 11 24.39 14.59 -13.54
CA LEU A 11 24.02 15.95 -13.16
C LEU A 11 23.72 16.09 -11.66
N LEU A 12 23.05 15.12 -11.04
CA LEU A 12 22.82 15.08 -9.58
C LEU A 12 24.13 14.87 -8.81
N VAL A 13 24.98 13.96 -9.24
CA VAL A 13 26.32 13.74 -8.64
C VAL A 13 27.22 14.95 -8.85
N PHE A 14 27.16 15.64 -10.01
CA PHE A 14 27.87 16.90 -10.24
C PHE A 14 27.30 18.06 -9.44
N ALA A 15 25.99 18.10 -9.17
CA ALA A 15 25.37 19.08 -8.26
C ALA A 15 25.90 18.90 -6.83
N PHE A 16 26.01 17.66 -6.36
CA PHE A 16 26.61 17.32 -5.05
C PHE A 16 28.11 17.70 -4.96
N LEU A 17 28.87 17.50 -6.02
CA LEU A 17 30.29 17.83 -6.08
C LEU A 17 30.55 19.32 -6.35
N SER A 18 29.66 20.00 -7.08
CA SER A 18 29.80 21.43 -7.43
C SER A 18 29.29 22.36 -6.33
N ALA A 19 28.37 21.90 -5.46
CA ALA A 19 27.87 22.69 -4.33
C ALA A 19 28.96 23.05 -3.31
N LYS A 20 30.02 22.22 -3.20
CA LYS A 20 31.19 22.55 -2.38
C LYS A 20 32.00 23.77 -2.86
N THR A 21 31.88 24.15 -4.12
CA THR A 21 32.62 25.28 -4.71
C THR A 21 31.85 26.60 -4.70
N LEU A 22 30.54 26.58 -4.46
CA LEU A 22 29.67 27.77 -4.41
C LEU A 22 29.41 28.31 -2.98
N ALA A 23 29.90 27.64 -1.94
CA ALA A 23 29.85 28.12 -0.57
C ALA A 23 30.97 29.14 -0.31
N GLY A 24 30.89 30.30 -0.98
CA GLY A 24 31.69 31.48 -0.66
C GLY A 24 31.22 32.11 0.66
N ASP A 25 32.19 32.44 1.53
CA ASP A 25 32.02 33.10 2.84
C ASP A 25 30.94 34.19 2.84
N ILE A 26 29.72 33.83 3.27
CA ILE A 26 28.75 34.83 3.75
C ILE A 26 28.87 34.84 5.26
N LYS A 27 29.26 35.99 5.79
CA LYS A 27 29.44 36.24 7.23
C LYS A 27 28.19 35.82 8.00
N THR A 28 28.39 34.90 8.89
CA THR A 28 27.43 34.42 9.89
C THR A 28 27.06 35.58 10.83
N HIS A 29 25.79 36.02 10.77
CA HIS A 29 25.11 36.58 11.91
C HIS A 29 24.45 35.46 12.68
N GLU A 30 24.68 35.44 13.96
CA GLU A 30 24.13 34.62 15.06
C GLU A 30 23.20 33.44 14.67
N GLU A 31 23.54 32.30 15.24
CA GLU A 31 22.86 31.03 15.11
C GLU A 31 21.34 31.18 15.30
N ALA A 32 20.60 31.27 14.21
CA ALA A 32 19.20 30.90 14.23
C ALA A 32 19.16 29.38 14.52
N HIS A 33 18.55 29.01 15.64
CA HIS A 33 18.23 27.62 15.90
C HIS A 33 17.37 27.12 14.74
N VAL A 34 17.97 26.37 13.83
CA VAL A 34 17.26 25.56 12.85
C VAL A 34 16.57 24.51 13.69
N HIS A 35 15.28 24.63 13.91
CA HIS A 35 14.45 23.51 14.31
C HIS A 35 14.43 22.56 13.14
N THR A 36 15.47 21.73 13.01
CA THR A 36 15.34 20.43 12.36
C THR A 36 14.44 19.67 13.32
N LEU A 37 13.20 19.44 12.94
CA LEU A 37 12.41 18.38 13.54
C LEU A 37 13.28 17.13 13.35
N GLU A 38 13.90 16.64 14.44
CA GLU A 38 14.49 15.32 14.45
C GLU A 38 13.31 14.35 14.31
N GLU A 39 13.12 13.86 13.11
CA GLU A 39 12.12 12.87 12.80
C GLU A 39 12.52 11.58 13.52
N VAL A 40 11.83 11.28 14.61
CA VAL A 40 12.12 10.13 15.46
C VAL A 40 11.40 8.92 14.90
N VAL A 41 12.13 7.99 14.36
CA VAL A 41 11.62 6.70 13.89
C VAL A 41 11.35 5.79 15.08
N VAL A 42 10.17 5.20 15.14
CA VAL A 42 9.75 4.27 16.21
C VAL A 42 9.55 2.84 15.71
N THR A 43 9.49 2.63 14.40
CA THR A 43 9.36 1.29 13.78
C THR A 43 10.66 0.48 13.91
N ALA A 44 11.80 1.13 13.88
CA ALA A 44 13.03 0.51 14.35
C ALA A 44 12.89 0.21 15.85
N PRO A 45 13.48 -0.86 16.38
CA PRO A 45 13.32 -1.23 17.78
C PRO A 45 13.78 -0.15 18.76
N PHE A 46 14.45 0.88 18.25
CA PHE A 46 14.98 2.02 19.01
C PHE A 46 14.57 3.33 18.35
N SER A 47 14.13 4.29 19.17
CA SER A 47 13.91 5.67 18.71
C SER A 47 15.24 6.28 18.26
N LYS A 48 15.39 6.55 16.98
CA LYS A 48 16.58 7.15 16.37
C LYS A 48 16.18 8.29 15.45
N SER A 49 17.12 9.20 15.23
CA SER A 49 17.01 10.13 14.12
C SER A 49 17.28 9.40 12.79
N LEU A 50 16.69 9.88 11.69
CA LEU A 50 16.96 9.34 10.34
C LEU A 50 18.47 9.35 10.00
N ALA A 51 19.24 10.26 10.61
CA ALA A 51 20.69 10.35 10.42
C ALA A 51 21.47 9.19 11.04
N GLU A 52 20.93 8.56 12.09
CA GLU A 52 21.60 7.52 12.88
C GLU A 52 21.19 6.09 12.47
N THR A 53 20.18 5.95 11.62
CA THR A 53 19.76 4.64 11.12
C THR A 53 20.60 4.20 9.93
N SER A 54 21.00 2.94 9.92
CA SER A 54 21.65 2.30 8.77
C SER A 54 20.68 1.89 7.66
N GLN A 55 19.40 2.22 7.81
CA GLN A 55 18.33 1.74 6.94
C GLN A 55 17.64 2.91 6.22
N PRO A 56 17.14 2.69 5.00
CA PRO A 56 16.30 3.65 4.31
C PRO A 56 14.88 3.61 4.88
N ILE A 57 14.57 4.55 5.76
CA ILE A 57 13.24 4.71 6.36
C ILE A 57 12.67 6.05 5.92
N THR A 58 11.40 6.05 5.53
CA THR A 58 10.62 7.27 5.27
C THR A 58 9.57 7.41 6.36
N VAL A 59 9.44 8.60 6.93
CA VAL A 59 8.41 8.90 7.93
C VAL A 59 7.58 10.08 7.43
N LEU A 60 6.29 9.88 7.35
CA LEU A 60 5.32 10.95 7.12
C LEU A 60 4.60 11.23 8.43
N ALA A 61 4.67 12.45 8.95
CA ALA A 61 4.09 12.80 10.24
C ALA A 61 3.58 14.25 10.25
N GLY A 62 2.66 14.55 11.18
CA GLY A 62 2.16 15.90 11.41
C GLY A 62 1.60 16.54 10.15
N GLU A 63 1.95 17.80 9.88
CA GLU A 63 1.45 18.54 8.72
C GLU A 63 1.84 17.90 7.39
N GLY A 64 3.06 17.38 7.27
CA GLY A 64 3.52 16.72 6.04
C GLY A 64 2.73 15.46 5.68
N LEU A 65 2.16 14.74 6.66
CA LEU A 65 1.22 13.65 6.40
C LEU A 65 -0.15 14.21 5.99
N VAL A 66 -0.70 15.15 6.75
CA VAL A 66 -2.04 15.73 6.49
C VAL A 66 -2.13 16.34 5.08
N GLU A 67 -1.06 16.97 4.61
CA GLU A 67 -0.98 17.54 3.26
C GLU A 67 -1.07 16.47 2.16
N LYS A 68 -0.62 15.24 2.42
CA LYS A 68 -0.52 14.16 1.42
C LYS A 68 -1.67 13.17 1.45
N ILE A 69 -2.53 13.20 2.47
CA ILE A 69 -3.66 12.26 2.59
C ILE A 69 -4.52 12.30 1.33
N ALA A 70 -4.65 11.15 0.69
CA ALA A 70 -5.47 10.88 -0.49
C ALA A 70 -6.53 9.80 -0.14
N ASN A 71 -7.27 9.31 -1.12
CA ASN A 71 -8.38 8.39 -0.89
C ASN A 71 -7.93 6.96 -0.55
N SER A 72 -6.67 6.59 -0.87
CA SER A 72 -6.09 5.28 -0.55
C SER A 72 -4.71 5.41 0.09
N LEU A 73 -4.24 4.31 0.72
CA LEU A 73 -2.90 4.23 1.31
C LEU A 73 -1.81 4.40 0.24
N GLY A 74 -1.91 3.67 -0.87
CA GLY A 74 -0.95 3.76 -1.97
C GLY A 74 -0.87 5.16 -2.57
N ALA A 75 -2.01 5.80 -2.86
CA ALA A 75 -2.06 7.15 -3.40
C ALA A 75 -1.45 8.20 -2.42
N THR A 76 -1.68 8.05 -1.11
CA THR A 76 -1.07 8.90 -0.08
C THR A 76 0.46 8.82 -0.10
N LEU A 77 1.02 7.65 -0.37
CA LEU A 77 2.45 7.37 -0.30
C LEU A 77 3.18 7.51 -1.64
N ALA A 78 2.48 7.52 -2.77
CA ALA A 78 3.05 7.48 -4.13
C ALA A 78 4.02 8.63 -4.47
N GLY A 79 3.94 9.76 -3.73
CA GLY A 79 4.87 10.87 -3.85
C GLY A 79 6.25 10.63 -3.25
N GLU A 80 6.43 9.58 -2.43
CA GLU A 80 7.68 9.30 -1.73
C GLU A 80 8.68 8.57 -2.64
N ILE A 81 9.97 8.66 -2.29
CA ILE A 81 11.06 8.05 -3.05
C ILE A 81 10.99 6.53 -2.96
N GLY A 82 11.05 5.86 -4.11
CA GLY A 82 10.99 4.41 -4.20
C GLY A 82 9.61 3.82 -3.92
N ILE A 83 8.56 4.68 -3.84
CA ILE A 83 7.19 4.26 -3.55
C ILE A 83 6.26 4.73 -4.66
N ASN A 84 5.38 3.85 -5.11
CA ASN A 84 4.34 4.10 -6.10
C ASN A 84 3.02 3.52 -5.60
N SER A 85 1.96 3.63 -6.39
CA SER A 85 0.65 3.03 -6.12
C SER A 85 0.25 2.09 -7.26
N ALA A 86 -0.28 0.94 -6.92
CA ALA A 86 -1.07 0.11 -7.82
C ALA A 86 -2.54 0.46 -7.55
N SER A 87 -3.14 1.27 -8.42
CA SER A 87 -4.55 1.63 -8.31
C SER A 87 -5.44 0.62 -9.03
N TYR A 88 -6.65 0.43 -8.50
CA TYR A 88 -7.73 -0.25 -9.17
C TYR A 88 -8.98 0.65 -9.13
N GLY A 89 -8.97 1.66 -9.98
CA GLY A 89 -9.89 2.79 -9.88
C GLY A 89 -9.53 3.77 -8.74
N PRO A 90 -10.37 4.80 -8.52
CA PRO A 90 -10.04 5.90 -7.61
C PRO A 90 -10.07 5.54 -6.12
N ALA A 91 -10.87 4.53 -5.72
CA ALA A 91 -11.04 4.12 -4.33
C ALA A 91 -9.93 3.19 -3.82
N VAL A 92 -9.28 2.45 -4.72
CA VAL A 92 -8.31 1.41 -4.39
C VAL A 92 -6.90 1.82 -4.79
N GLY A 93 -5.92 1.59 -3.93
CA GLY A 93 -4.52 1.86 -4.25
C GLY A 93 -3.57 1.23 -3.25
N HIS A 94 -2.89 0.17 -3.69
CA HIS A 94 -1.91 -0.55 -2.88
C HIS A 94 -0.52 0.10 -2.99
N PRO A 95 0.23 0.22 -1.89
CA PRO A 95 1.59 0.75 -1.96
C PRO A 95 2.52 -0.23 -2.68
N ILE A 96 3.31 0.32 -3.60
CA ILE A 96 4.41 -0.38 -4.27
C ILE A 96 5.72 0.14 -3.71
N ILE A 97 6.54 -0.73 -3.12
CA ILE A 97 7.85 -0.40 -2.58
C ILE A 97 8.93 -1.08 -3.44
N ARG A 98 9.76 -0.28 -4.13
CA ARG A 98 10.86 -0.80 -4.98
C ARG A 98 10.41 -1.84 -6.02
N GLY A 99 9.19 -1.71 -6.55
CA GLY A 99 8.57 -2.63 -7.50
C GLY A 99 7.82 -3.81 -6.88
N HIS A 100 7.80 -3.94 -5.56
CA HIS A 100 7.06 -4.98 -4.85
C HIS A 100 5.71 -4.46 -4.32
N THR A 101 4.65 -5.24 -4.46
CA THR A 101 3.30 -4.96 -3.96
C THR A 101 2.62 -6.22 -3.42
N GLY A 102 1.39 -6.10 -2.96
CA GLY A 102 0.59 -7.22 -2.42
C GLY A 102 1.29 -7.90 -1.25
N ASN A 103 1.29 -9.21 -1.24
CA ASN A 103 1.85 -10.05 -0.16
C ASN A 103 3.38 -9.87 0.09
N ARG A 104 4.08 -9.01 -0.70
CA ARG A 104 5.49 -8.65 -0.51
C ARG A 104 5.70 -7.36 0.26
N VAL A 105 4.61 -6.62 0.53
CA VAL A 105 4.63 -5.38 1.33
C VAL A 105 3.75 -5.57 2.55
N GLY A 106 4.36 -5.55 3.72
CA GLY A 106 3.61 -5.68 4.97
C GLY A 106 2.87 -4.40 5.32
N ILE A 107 1.53 -4.46 5.45
CA ILE A 107 0.71 -3.34 5.91
C ILE A 107 0.33 -3.56 7.37
N LEU A 108 0.70 -2.61 8.23
CA LEU A 108 0.53 -2.72 9.66
C LEU A 108 -0.19 -1.51 10.25
N GLN A 109 -0.95 -1.75 11.28
CA GLN A 109 -1.50 -0.74 12.16
C GLN A 109 -0.94 -0.93 13.58
N ASN A 110 -0.16 0.05 14.06
CA ASN A 110 0.49 0.00 15.38
C ASN A 110 1.38 -1.25 15.58
N GLY A 111 2.01 -1.73 14.50
CA GLY A 111 2.96 -2.85 14.51
C GLY A 111 2.35 -4.25 14.47
N VAL A 112 1.05 -4.37 14.24
CA VAL A 112 0.32 -5.63 13.97
C VAL A 112 -0.44 -5.50 12.64
N GLY A 113 -0.72 -6.62 11.98
CA GLY A 113 -1.38 -6.64 10.66
C GLY A 113 -2.78 -6.07 10.67
N THR A 114 -3.30 -5.79 9.49
CA THR A 114 -4.65 -5.23 9.29
C THR A 114 -5.75 -6.28 9.35
N THR A 115 -5.41 -7.53 9.01
CA THR A 115 -6.37 -8.64 8.90
C THR A 115 -7.55 -8.22 8.00
N ASP A 116 -7.23 -7.90 6.75
CA ASP A 116 -8.19 -7.62 5.67
C ASP A 116 -7.92 -8.55 4.49
N VAL A 117 -8.59 -8.34 3.38
CA VAL A 117 -8.43 -9.13 2.15
C VAL A 117 -7.82 -8.33 1.00
N ALA A 118 -7.28 -7.14 1.29
CA ALA A 118 -6.71 -6.23 0.29
C ALA A 118 -5.58 -6.84 -0.56
N ASN A 119 -4.91 -7.88 -0.06
CA ASN A 119 -3.84 -8.58 -0.77
C ASN A 119 -4.32 -9.82 -1.54
N GLN A 120 -5.62 -10.14 -1.50
CA GLN A 120 -6.18 -11.32 -2.18
C GLN A 120 -6.67 -10.99 -3.60
N SER A 121 -7.07 -9.74 -3.84
CA SER A 121 -7.46 -9.26 -5.16
C SER A 121 -7.02 -7.81 -5.37
N PRO A 122 -6.73 -7.38 -6.62
CA PRO A 122 -6.26 -6.02 -6.90
C PRO A 122 -7.32 -4.93 -6.71
N ASP A 123 -8.61 -5.26 -6.70
CA ASP A 123 -9.76 -4.38 -6.54
C ASP A 123 -10.20 -4.16 -5.08
N HIS A 124 -9.61 -4.89 -4.13
CA HIS A 124 -9.91 -4.74 -2.72
C HIS A 124 -9.14 -3.59 -2.06
N ALA A 125 -9.86 -2.64 -1.47
CA ALA A 125 -9.24 -1.49 -0.78
C ALA A 125 -8.59 -1.89 0.55
N GLU A 126 -7.45 -1.26 0.88
CA GLU A 126 -6.84 -1.34 2.21
C GLU A 126 -7.78 -0.78 3.28
N SER A 127 -8.07 -1.56 4.31
CA SER A 127 -9.02 -1.20 5.37
C SER A 127 -8.41 -0.31 6.47
N ILE A 128 -7.70 0.76 6.07
CA ILE A 128 -7.04 1.72 6.96
C ILE A 128 -7.46 3.17 6.67
N GLU A 129 -7.93 3.89 7.68
CA GLU A 129 -8.19 5.33 7.59
C GLU A 129 -6.98 6.14 8.11
N LEU A 130 -6.39 6.96 7.23
CA LEU A 130 -5.17 7.73 7.53
C LEU A 130 -5.41 9.08 8.18
N SER A 131 -6.64 9.61 8.17
CA SER A 131 -6.95 10.95 8.68
C SER A 131 -6.66 11.14 10.18
N PHE A 132 -6.57 10.03 10.92
CA PHE A 132 -6.24 10.01 12.35
C PHE A 132 -4.85 9.44 12.64
N ALA A 133 -4.09 9.12 11.61
CA ALA A 133 -2.72 8.67 11.78
C ALA A 133 -1.84 9.80 12.34
N LYS A 134 -1.09 9.51 13.40
CA LYS A 134 -0.06 10.42 13.94
C LYS A 134 1.16 10.43 13.01
N ARG A 135 1.48 9.28 12.40
CA ARG A 135 2.52 9.11 11.39
C ARG A 135 2.35 7.80 10.62
N VAL A 136 2.94 7.78 9.45
CA VAL A 136 3.15 6.57 8.64
C VAL A 136 4.64 6.35 8.49
N GLU A 137 5.11 5.17 8.82
CA GLU A 137 6.50 4.77 8.76
C GLU A 137 6.67 3.72 7.67
N ILE A 138 7.58 3.96 6.73
CA ILE A 138 7.86 3.06 5.62
C ILE A 138 9.27 2.55 5.78
N VAL A 139 9.40 1.26 6.09
CA VAL A 139 10.67 0.59 6.37
C VAL A 139 11.05 -0.27 5.19
N ARG A 140 12.22 -0.03 4.65
CA ARG A 140 12.81 -0.80 3.55
C ARG A 140 14.06 -1.52 4.01
N GLY A 141 14.38 -2.65 3.38
CA GLY A 141 15.62 -3.38 3.68
C GLY A 141 15.63 -4.11 5.04
N PRO A 142 16.80 -4.18 5.72
CA PRO A 142 17.05 -5.15 6.80
C PRO A 142 16.09 -5.19 7.99
N ALA A 143 15.48 -4.07 8.39
CA ALA A 143 14.56 -4.05 9.54
C ALA A 143 13.16 -4.52 9.23
N SER A 144 12.78 -4.64 7.97
CA SER A 144 11.45 -5.14 7.58
C SER A 144 11.18 -6.54 8.15
N LEU A 145 12.23 -7.37 8.30
CA LEU A 145 12.12 -8.71 8.88
C LEU A 145 11.53 -8.75 10.29
N LEU A 146 11.57 -7.64 11.05
CA LEU A 146 10.97 -7.58 12.38
C LEU A 146 9.43 -7.69 12.35
N TYR A 147 8.80 -7.43 11.19
CA TYR A 147 7.36 -7.24 11.08
C TYR A 147 6.62 -8.36 10.37
N GLY A 148 7.28 -9.35 9.81
CA GLY A 148 6.65 -10.52 9.21
C GLY A 148 7.49 -11.17 8.12
N SER A 149 7.12 -12.39 7.72
CA SER A 149 7.74 -13.12 6.60
C SER A 149 7.41 -12.49 5.25
N GLY A 150 6.28 -11.81 5.08
CA GLY A 150 5.87 -11.16 3.82
C GLY A 150 6.60 -9.86 3.47
N ALA A 151 7.45 -9.32 4.35
CA ALA A 151 8.03 -7.98 4.20
C ALA A 151 9.33 -7.94 3.36
N ILE A 152 9.44 -8.73 2.28
CA ILE A 152 10.63 -8.74 1.42
C ILE A 152 10.79 -7.46 0.59
N GLY A 153 9.68 -6.80 0.23
CA GLY A 153 9.66 -5.48 -0.40
C GLY A 153 9.80 -4.35 0.60
N GLY A 154 9.20 -4.50 1.76
CA GLY A 154 9.17 -3.49 2.82
C GLY A 154 7.94 -3.57 3.70
N VAL A 155 7.81 -2.59 4.60
CA VAL A 155 6.69 -2.48 5.54
C VAL A 155 6.18 -1.05 5.56
N VAL A 156 4.86 -0.89 5.54
CA VAL A 156 4.16 0.34 5.85
C VAL A 156 3.47 0.18 7.20
N ASN A 157 3.85 0.96 8.20
CA ASN A 157 3.26 0.91 9.52
C ASN A 157 2.54 2.22 9.85
N VAL A 158 1.23 2.17 9.93
CA VAL A 158 0.39 3.30 10.30
C VAL A 158 0.27 3.37 11.82
N ILE A 159 0.76 4.44 12.41
CA ILE A 159 0.69 4.69 13.86
C ILE A 159 -0.43 5.68 14.13
N ASP A 160 -1.46 5.23 14.78
CA ASP A 160 -2.56 6.07 15.26
C ASP A 160 -2.43 6.46 16.74
N GLY A 161 -3.38 7.20 17.26
CA GLY A 161 -3.41 7.63 18.65
C GLY A 161 -4.56 7.05 19.45
N ARG A 162 -5.24 6.04 18.95
CA ARG A 162 -6.48 5.50 19.53
C ARG A 162 -6.32 4.98 20.94
N ILE A 163 -5.14 4.48 21.29
CA ILE A 163 -4.78 4.11 22.67
C ILE A 163 -3.71 5.08 23.16
N PRO A 164 -4.06 6.11 23.98
CA PRO A 164 -3.09 7.06 24.51
C PRO A 164 -2.07 6.39 25.43
N GLU A 165 -0.78 6.62 25.21
CA GLU A 165 0.32 6.08 26.03
C GLU A 165 0.69 7.03 27.18
N THR A 166 0.20 8.27 27.14
CA THR A 166 0.40 9.31 28.14
C THR A 166 -0.93 10.00 28.44
N VAL A 167 -1.04 10.61 29.61
CA VAL A 167 -2.23 11.43 29.95
C VAL A 167 -1.99 12.85 29.44
N PRO A 168 -2.80 13.36 28.49
CA PRO A 168 -2.69 14.75 28.03
C PRO A 168 -2.89 15.75 29.16
N GLU A 169 -2.08 16.82 29.19
CA GLU A 169 -2.22 17.89 30.22
C GLU A 169 -3.48 18.72 30.02
N THR A 170 -3.91 18.88 28.77
CA THR A 170 -5.10 19.61 28.36
C THR A 170 -5.93 18.76 27.42
N LEU A 171 -7.20 19.11 27.24
CA LEU A 171 -8.03 18.56 26.19
C LEU A 171 -7.46 18.97 24.83
N GLN A 172 -7.25 18.02 23.93
CA GLN A 172 -6.70 18.20 22.58
C GLN A 172 -7.67 17.61 21.57
N GLY A 173 -7.68 18.15 20.37
CA GLY A 173 -8.51 17.60 19.32
C GLY A 173 -8.68 18.56 18.16
N PHE A 174 -9.40 18.11 17.14
CA PHE A 174 -9.70 18.94 15.98
C PHE A 174 -11.04 18.59 15.35
N VAL A 175 -11.56 19.54 14.60
CA VAL A 175 -12.66 19.35 13.65
C VAL A 175 -12.19 19.86 12.31
N GLU A 176 -12.41 19.09 11.26
CA GLU A 176 -12.02 19.46 9.89
C GLU A 176 -13.16 19.21 8.90
N GLN A 177 -13.31 20.11 7.96
CA GLN A 177 -14.19 19.96 6.81
C GLN A 177 -13.39 20.24 5.54
N THR A 178 -13.45 19.31 4.57
CA THR A 178 -12.85 19.50 3.24
C THR A 178 -13.87 19.33 2.14
N HIS A 179 -13.60 19.96 1.00
CA HIS A 179 -14.31 19.75 -0.26
C HIS A 179 -13.31 19.67 -1.40
N ASN A 180 -13.48 18.70 -2.29
CA ASN A 180 -12.66 18.50 -3.49
C ASN A 180 -13.50 18.75 -4.74
N SER A 181 -12.94 19.44 -5.72
CA SER A 181 -13.66 19.85 -6.93
C SER A 181 -13.72 18.79 -8.03
N ASN A 182 -12.83 17.79 -7.99
CA ASN A 182 -12.73 16.78 -9.05
C ASN A 182 -13.87 15.76 -9.00
N ASP A 183 -14.17 15.29 -7.80
CA ASP A 183 -15.16 14.27 -7.48
C ASP A 183 -16.25 14.78 -6.53
N SER A 184 -16.38 16.09 -6.38
CA SER A 184 -17.29 16.73 -5.42
C SER A 184 -17.15 16.20 -3.98
N GLU A 185 -16.04 15.54 -3.63
CA GLU A 185 -15.85 14.92 -2.30
C GLU A 185 -16.14 15.92 -1.18
N ASN A 186 -16.90 15.47 -0.21
CA ASN A 186 -17.11 16.14 1.06
C ASN A 186 -16.65 15.25 2.19
N ARG A 187 -15.67 15.71 2.99
CA ARG A 187 -15.14 14.96 4.12
C ARG A 187 -15.23 15.78 5.40
N SER A 188 -15.79 15.17 6.44
CA SER A 188 -15.89 15.73 7.77
C SER A 188 -15.17 14.84 8.77
N LEU A 189 -14.28 15.40 9.57
CA LEU A 189 -13.49 14.70 10.59
C LEU A 189 -13.64 15.36 11.94
N PHE A 190 -13.58 14.56 13.00
CA PHE A 190 -13.35 15.07 14.34
C PHE A 190 -12.45 14.13 15.14
N SER A 191 -11.66 14.67 16.05
CA SER A 191 -10.87 13.90 17.02
C SER A 191 -10.81 14.65 18.34
N LEU A 192 -10.85 13.91 19.43
CA LEU A 192 -10.76 14.45 20.78
C LEU A 192 -9.98 13.50 21.70
N GLU A 193 -8.94 14.01 22.35
CA GLU A 193 -8.11 13.29 23.30
C GLU A 193 -8.00 14.08 24.61
N GLY A 194 -8.06 13.40 25.75
CA GLY A 194 -7.96 14.03 27.05
C GLY A 194 -7.77 13.04 28.18
N GLY A 195 -7.63 13.55 29.40
CA GLY A 195 -7.45 12.68 30.55
C GLY A 195 -7.46 13.38 31.88
N SER A 196 -7.45 12.59 32.95
CA SER A 196 -7.36 13.08 34.33
C SER A 196 -6.79 12.02 35.26
N GLY A 197 -5.84 12.41 36.12
CA GLY A 197 -5.14 11.48 37.00
C GLY A 197 -4.32 10.46 36.17
N ASN A 198 -4.69 9.20 36.25
CA ASN A 198 -4.04 8.11 35.53
C ASN A 198 -4.86 7.64 34.30
N PHE A 199 -5.97 8.27 33.98
CA PHE A 199 -6.84 7.85 32.88
C PHE A 199 -6.72 8.80 31.71
N ALA A 200 -6.60 8.25 30.52
CA ALA A 200 -6.69 8.96 29.25
C ALA A 200 -7.76 8.32 28.36
N PHE A 201 -8.33 9.13 27.48
CA PHE A 201 -9.30 8.68 26.48
C PHE A 201 -9.02 9.31 25.12
N HIS A 202 -9.46 8.61 24.08
CA HIS A 202 -9.47 9.07 22.70
C HIS A 202 -10.82 8.77 22.07
N VAL A 203 -11.31 9.66 21.22
CA VAL A 203 -12.47 9.43 20.35
C VAL A 203 -12.24 10.15 19.04
N ASP A 204 -12.51 9.48 17.95
CA ASP A 204 -12.49 10.03 16.60
C ASP A 204 -13.68 9.54 15.78
N GLY A 205 -13.93 10.23 14.67
CA GLY A 205 -14.92 9.81 13.69
C GLY A 205 -14.85 10.66 12.44
N PHE A 206 -15.28 10.06 11.34
CA PHE A 206 -15.30 10.70 10.02
C PHE A 206 -16.49 10.23 9.19
N THR A 207 -16.79 11.04 8.19
CA THR A 207 -17.65 10.68 7.04
C THR A 207 -17.05 11.32 5.80
N ARG A 208 -17.11 10.60 4.69
CA ARG A 208 -16.65 10.99 3.37
C ARG A 208 -17.61 10.49 2.31
N SER A 209 -17.97 11.34 1.37
CA SER A 209 -18.72 10.94 0.18
C SER A 209 -18.19 11.66 -1.05
N SER A 210 -18.11 11.00 -2.19
CA SER A 210 -17.66 11.54 -3.46
C SER A 210 -18.60 11.11 -4.58
N ASP A 211 -18.70 11.95 -5.62
CA ASP A 211 -19.28 11.62 -6.91
C ASP A 211 -18.21 11.00 -7.82
N ASP A 212 -18.58 10.63 -9.05
CA ASP A 212 -17.67 10.13 -10.07
C ASP A 212 -16.46 11.04 -10.31
N VAL A 213 -15.29 10.44 -10.51
CA VAL A 213 -14.03 11.13 -10.66
C VAL A 213 -13.89 11.75 -12.06
N GLU A 214 -13.67 13.07 -12.12
CA GLU A 214 -13.43 13.78 -13.39
C GLU A 214 -12.05 13.47 -13.97
N ILE A 215 -12.01 13.20 -15.28
CA ILE A 215 -10.82 12.91 -16.07
C ILE A 215 -10.73 13.80 -17.33
N PRO A 216 -9.52 14.00 -17.91
CA PRO A 216 -9.39 14.90 -19.06
C PRO A 216 -10.03 14.42 -20.36
N LYS A 217 -10.18 13.10 -20.56
CA LYS A 217 -10.62 12.50 -21.82
C LYS A 217 -11.64 11.38 -21.61
N PHE A 218 -11.50 10.27 -22.35
CA PHE A 218 -12.28 9.05 -22.19
C PHE A 218 -11.68 8.16 -21.09
N ALA A 219 -12.52 7.42 -20.40
CA ALA A 219 -12.11 6.45 -19.39
C ALA A 219 -11.35 5.29 -20.06
N ILE A 220 -11.97 4.62 -21.03
CA ILE A 220 -11.39 3.48 -21.73
C ILE A 220 -10.54 3.98 -22.91
N ASP A 221 -9.32 3.48 -23.03
CA ASP A 221 -8.46 3.60 -24.19
C ASP A 221 -8.69 2.38 -25.10
N GLU A 222 -9.78 2.44 -25.89
CA GLU A 222 -10.23 1.35 -26.75
C GLU A 222 -9.11 0.79 -27.63
N PHE A 223 -8.25 1.67 -28.18
CA PHE A 223 -7.11 1.23 -28.99
C PHE A 223 -6.11 0.37 -28.20
N SER A 224 -5.88 0.72 -26.93
CA SER A 224 -4.97 -0.05 -26.07
C SER A 224 -5.63 -1.33 -25.54
N VAL A 225 -6.92 -1.33 -25.33
CA VAL A 225 -7.69 -2.56 -24.99
C VAL A 225 -7.60 -3.53 -26.16
N GLU A 226 -8.03 -3.15 -27.36
CA GLU A 226 -7.94 -3.96 -28.59
C GLU A 226 -6.50 -4.50 -28.82
N ALA A 227 -5.48 -3.68 -28.62
CA ALA A 227 -4.11 -4.11 -28.81
C ALA A 227 -3.63 -5.14 -27.75
N VAL A 228 -4.18 -5.15 -26.53
CA VAL A 228 -3.88 -6.17 -25.51
C VAL A 228 -4.62 -7.47 -25.86
N GLU A 229 -5.87 -7.39 -26.26
CA GLU A 229 -6.64 -8.54 -26.72
C GLU A 229 -5.97 -9.24 -27.91
N GLU A 230 -5.50 -8.47 -28.92
CA GLU A 230 -4.71 -9.03 -30.02
C GLU A 230 -3.42 -9.73 -29.55
N LEU A 231 -2.78 -9.23 -28.46
CA LEU A 231 -1.61 -9.88 -27.87
C LEU A 231 -1.96 -11.16 -27.11
N LEU A 232 -3.14 -11.24 -26.52
CA LEU A 232 -3.61 -12.37 -25.72
C LEU A 232 -4.14 -13.50 -26.60
N HIS A 233 -5.03 -13.21 -27.55
CA HIS A 233 -5.75 -14.20 -28.38
C HIS A 233 -5.13 -14.41 -29.78
N GLY A 234 -4.22 -13.53 -30.23
CA GLY A 234 -3.60 -13.59 -31.56
C GLY A 234 -4.44 -13.01 -32.69
N ASP A 235 -4.11 -13.33 -33.96
CA ASP A 235 -4.81 -12.84 -35.16
C ASP A 235 -6.09 -13.65 -35.48
N GLU A 236 -6.70 -14.32 -34.55
CA GLU A 236 -7.97 -15.03 -34.79
C GLU A 236 -9.10 -13.99 -34.84
N GLU A 237 -9.77 -13.88 -36.00
CA GLU A 237 -10.94 -13.01 -36.16
C GLU A 237 -12.11 -13.68 -35.39
N HIS A 238 -12.30 -13.34 -34.14
CA HIS A 238 -13.51 -13.62 -33.38
C HIS A 238 -14.60 -12.64 -33.90
N GLU A 239 -15.66 -13.15 -34.48
CA GLU A 239 -16.89 -12.37 -34.76
C GLU A 239 -17.66 -12.28 -33.41
N GLU A 240 -17.06 -11.64 -32.40
CA GLU A 240 -17.75 -11.40 -31.14
C GLU A 240 -18.76 -10.27 -31.32
N GLU A 241 -19.96 -10.47 -30.84
CA GLU A 241 -20.85 -9.39 -30.47
C GLU A 241 -20.23 -8.76 -29.22
N GLU A 242 -19.25 -7.83 -29.41
CA GLU A 242 -18.62 -7.08 -28.31
C GLU A 242 -19.74 -6.44 -27.47
N GLU A 243 -19.88 -6.83 -26.22
CA GLU A 243 -20.71 -6.09 -25.28
C GLU A 243 -20.14 -4.66 -25.22
N GLU A 244 -20.95 -3.69 -25.69
CA GLU A 244 -20.57 -2.29 -25.74
C GLU A 244 -20.47 -1.73 -24.31
N VAL A 245 -19.30 -1.92 -23.65
CA VAL A 245 -19.00 -1.28 -22.36
C VAL A 245 -19.11 0.24 -22.55
N GLU A 246 -19.91 0.92 -21.73
CA GLU A 246 -20.10 2.37 -21.83
C GLU A 246 -18.76 3.12 -21.54
N ASN A 247 -18.13 3.63 -22.60
CA ASN A 247 -16.92 4.43 -22.50
C ASN A 247 -17.23 5.90 -22.17
N THR A 248 -17.24 6.24 -20.90
CA THR A 248 -17.56 7.58 -20.41
C THR A 248 -16.51 8.61 -20.77
N LYS A 249 -16.95 9.83 -21.05
CA LYS A 249 -16.07 10.94 -21.42
C LYS A 249 -16.09 12.05 -20.37
N GLY A 250 -14.92 12.37 -19.82
CA GLY A 250 -14.75 13.44 -18.84
C GLY A 250 -14.91 12.99 -17.41
N PHE A 251 -15.31 11.77 -17.19
CA PHE A 251 -15.41 11.13 -15.88
C PHE A 251 -15.23 9.62 -16.02
N ILE A 252 -14.96 8.94 -14.91
CA ILE A 252 -14.96 7.47 -14.81
C ILE A 252 -16.33 7.10 -14.24
N GLY A 253 -17.15 6.36 -14.97
CA GLY A 253 -18.43 5.87 -14.47
C GLY A 253 -18.26 4.95 -13.28
N ASN A 254 -19.27 4.88 -12.39
CA ASN A 254 -19.28 4.03 -11.20
C ASN A 254 -18.01 4.16 -10.34
N SER A 255 -17.47 5.38 -10.21
CA SER A 255 -16.26 5.64 -9.40
C SER A 255 -16.54 6.48 -8.14
N ASP A 256 -17.81 6.72 -7.86
CA ASP A 256 -18.30 7.33 -6.63
C ASP A 256 -18.02 6.43 -5.42
N ALA A 257 -17.85 7.03 -4.25
CA ALA A 257 -17.56 6.29 -3.03
C ALA A 257 -18.14 6.96 -1.78
N GLU A 258 -18.52 6.13 -0.80
CA GLU A 258 -18.89 6.56 0.55
C GLU A 258 -18.03 5.84 1.58
N SER A 259 -17.65 6.53 2.66
CA SER A 259 -16.87 5.94 3.74
C SER A 259 -17.17 6.61 5.06
N ASP A 260 -17.46 5.80 6.08
CA ASP A 260 -17.74 6.21 7.44
C ASP A 260 -16.90 5.42 8.43
N GLY A 261 -16.59 6.03 9.57
CA GLY A 261 -15.89 5.30 10.60
C GLY A 261 -15.61 6.12 11.84
N GLY A 262 -15.04 5.44 12.83
CA GLY A 262 -14.63 6.08 14.05
C GLY A 262 -14.07 5.12 15.08
N SER A 263 -13.53 5.67 16.16
CA SER A 263 -12.95 4.88 17.22
C SER A 263 -13.18 5.46 18.62
N LEU A 264 -13.07 4.59 19.59
CA LEU A 264 -13.10 4.92 21.01
C LEU A 264 -12.00 4.15 21.73
N GLY A 265 -11.12 4.86 22.43
CA GLY A 265 -10.02 4.29 23.18
C GLY A 265 -9.88 4.82 24.59
N PHE A 266 -9.38 3.99 25.49
CA PHE A 266 -9.12 4.31 26.89
C PHE A 266 -7.79 3.71 27.34
N SER A 267 -7.11 4.43 28.22
CA SER A 267 -5.87 3.95 28.81
C SER A 267 -5.79 4.26 30.30
N PHE A 268 -5.16 3.35 31.02
CA PHE A 268 -4.63 3.61 32.35
C PHE A 268 -3.12 3.76 32.24
N VAL A 269 -2.63 4.92 32.65
CA VAL A 269 -1.21 5.32 32.58
C VAL A 269 -0.67 5.49 34.00
N GLY A 270 0.35 4.71 34.32
CA GLY A 270 1.06 4.77 35.61
C GLY A 270 2.50 5.21 35.42
N ASP A 271 3.25 5.34 36.54
CA ASP A 271 4.64 5.78 36.53
C ASP A 271 5.57 4.84 35.74
N SER A 272 5.24 3.55 35.68
CA SER A 272 6.07 2.52 35.05
C SER A 272 5.56 2.05 33.68
N GLY A 273 4.43 2.60 33.20
CA GLY A 273 3.88 2.18 31.92
C GLY A 273 2.39 2.40 31.79
N PHE A 274 1.79 1.80 30.77
CA PHE A 274 0.38 1.95 30.46
C PHE A 274 -0.24 0.61 30.04
N VAL A 275 -1.57 0.57 30.10
CA VAL A 275 -2.42 -0.42 29.44
C VAL A 275 -3.67 0.28 28.92
N GLY A 276 -4.04 -0.01 27.67
CA GLY A 276 -5.18 0.61 27.04
C GLY A 276 -5.88 -0.34 26.06
N PHE A 277 -7.12 0.01 25.77
CA PHE A 277 -8.01 -0.71 24.88
C PHE A 277 -8.68 0.27 23.93
N SER A 278 -8.88 -0.14 22.67
CA SER A 278 -9.69 0.60 21.71
C SER A 278 -10.61 -0.32 20.91
N VAL A 279 -11.69 0.25 20.41
CA VAL A 279 -12.55 -0.32 19.38
C VAL A 279 -12.69 0.68 18.26
N SER A 280 -12.59 0.20 17.03
CA SER A 280 -12.80 1.00 15.82
C SER A 280 -13.72 0.28 14.85
N LYS A 281 -14.48 1.06 14.09
CA LYS A 281 -15.32 0.59 13.00
C LYS A 281 -15.00 1.41 11.75
N LEU A 282 -14.96 0.74 10.58
CA LEU A 282 -14.79 1.33 9.27
C LEU A 282 -15.79 0.68 8.32
N GLU A 283 -16.51 1.51 7.58
CA GLU A 283 -17.42 1.11 6.52
C GLU A 283 -17.01 1.84 5.24
N ASN A 284 -16.91 1.12 4.14
CA ASN A 284 -16.63 1.66 2.81
C ASN A 284 -17.63 1.09 1.82
N GLU A 285 -18.08 1.94 0.91
CA GLU A 285 -18.80 1.54 -0.30
C GLU A 285 -18.17 2.26 -1.49
N TYR A 286 -17.87 1.53 -2.58
CA TYR A 286 -17.29 2.11 -3.78
C TYR A 286 -17.64 1.25 -5.00
N GLY A 287 -17.67 1.89 -6.18
CA GLY A 287 -17.89 1.20 -7.44
C GLY A 287 -16.58 0.87 -8.15
N LEU A 288 -16.62 -0.11 -9.03
CA LEU A 288 -15.54 -0.48 -9.93
C LEU A 288 -15.72 0.20 -11.30
N PRO A 289 -14.65 0.71 -11.93
CA PRO A 289 -14.75 1.31 -13.26
C PRO A 289 -15.31 0.34 -14.32
N PRO A 290 -16.15 0.79 -15.26
CA PRO A 290 -16.70 -0.06 -16.32
C PRO A 290 -15.61 -0.76 -17.14
N GLY A 291 -15.86 -2.02 -17.52
CA GLY A 291 -14.91 -2.87 -18.25
C GLY A 291 -13.73 -3.38 -17.43
N SER A 292 -13.71 -3.12 -16.12
CA SER A 292 -12.66 -3.60 -15.22
C SER A 292 -13.00 -4.92 -14.53
N HIS A 293 -14.26 -5.34 -14.61
CA HIS A 293 -14.79 -6.53 -13.97
C HIS A 293 -15.58 -7.30 -15.01
N SER A 294 -15.33 -8.58 -15.17
CA SER A 294 -15.99 -9.44 -16.15
C SER A 294 -16.72 -10.57 -15.43
N HIS A 295 -17.86 -10.96 -15.98
CA HIS A 295 -18.67 -12.06 -15.50
C HIS A 295 -18.66 -13.18 -16.54
N ALA A 296 -18.60 -14.44 -16.11
CA ALA A 296 -18.78 -15.57 -16.96
C ALA A 296 -20.29 -15.73 -17.25
N HIS A 297 -20.74 -15.28 -18.43
CA HIS A 297 -22.08 -15.59 -18.88
C HIS A 297 -22.13 -17.06 -19.30
N GLY A 298 -22.93 -17.87 -18.63
CA GLY A 298 -23.21 -19.22 -19.08
C GLY A 298 -24.00 -19.17 -20.40
N HIS A 299 -23.33 -19.42 -21.51
CA HIS A 299 -24.05 -19.60 -22.77
C HIS A 299 -24.98 -20.80 -22.64
N GLU A 300 -26.30 -20.56 -22.62
CA GLU A 300 -27.27 -21.61 -22.87
C GLU A 300 -27.04 -22.11 -24.30
N GLU A 301 -26.58 -23.36 -24.46
CA GLU A 301 -26.55 -24.02 -25.76
C GLU A 301 -27.98 -23.95 -26.33
N GLU A 302 -28.21 -23.14 -27.38
CA GLU A 302 -29.37 -23.26 -28.25
C GLU A 302 -29.32 -24.69 -28.83
N HIS A 303 -30.08 -25.59 -28.23
CA HIS A 303 -30.35 -26.89 -28.84
C HIS A 303 -31.10 -26.65 -30.14
N GLU A 304 -30.37 -26.66 -31.26
CA GLU A 304 -30.98 -26.79 -32.59
C GLU A 304 -31.92 -28.00 -32.56
N ASP A 305 -33.23 -27.74 -32.59
CA ASP A 305 -34.27 -28.73 -32.75
C ASP A 305 -34.05 -29.50 -34.05
N GLU A 306 -33.31 -30.60 -34.02
CA GLU A 306 -33.36 -31.61 -35.08
C GLU A 306 -34.75 -32.26 -35.07
N ASP A 307 -35.51 -31.86 -36.07
CA ASP A 307 -36.85 -32.34 -36.44
C ASP A 307 -36.87 -33.88 -36.59
N HIS A 308 -37.27 -34.62 -35.54
CA HIS A 308 -37.59 -36.04 -35.57
C HIS A 308 -39.07 -36.27 -35.22
N GLY A 309 -39.75 -36.66 -36.27
CA GLY A 309 -41.19 -36.93 -36.36
C GLY A 309 -41.77 -37.82 -35.26
N ASP A 310 -43.05 -37.49 -35.00
CA ASP A 310 -44.17 -38.23 -34.46
C ASP A 310 -43.89 -39.63 -33.86
N GLU A 311 -43.89 -39.72 -32.51
CA GLU A 311 -44.56 -40.86 -31.84
C GLU A 311 -45.16 -40.41 -30.51
N ASP A 312 -46.46 -40.68 -30.40
CA ASP A 312 -47.43 -40.39 -29.36
C ASP A 312 -47.12 -41.13 -28.03
N HIS A 313 -46.79 -40.44 -26.92
CA HIS A 313 -46.87 -40.99 -25.55
C HIS A 313 -47.07 -39.90 -24.49
N GLY A 314 -48.21 -39.95 -23.85
CA GLY A 314 -48.54 -39.86 -22.42
C GLY A 314 -48.10 -38.67 -21.60
N ASP A 315 -49.08 -37.87 -21.16
CA ASP A 315 -49.01 -36.80 -20.12
C ASP A 315 -48.22 -37.23 -18.89
N GLU A 316 -47.05 -36.64 -18.66
CA GLU A 316 -46.47 -36.47 -17.34
C GLU A 316 -46.16 -34.95 -17.18
N ASP A 317 -46.78 -34.35 -16.16
CA ASP A 317 -46.56 -32.97 -15.76
C ASP A 317 -45.09 -32.78 -15.38
N HIS A 318 -44.28 -32.27 -16.29
CA HIS A 318 -43.03 -31.62 -15.95
C HIS A 318 -43.35 -30.21 -15.48
N ALA A 319 -43.06 -29.92 -14.22
CA ALA A 319 -42.97 -28.56 -13.73
C ALA A 319 -41.92 -27.85 -14.58
N GLU A 320 -42.32 -26.87 -15.38
CA GLU A 320 -41.46 -25.90 -16.00
C GLU A 320 -40.72 -25.20 -14.83
N GLY A 321 -39.44 -25.48 -14.67
CA GLY A 321 -38.54 -24.58 -13.94
C GLY A 321 -38.53 -23.31 -14.78
N GLU A 322 -39.00 -22.22 -14.22
CA GLU A 322 -38.75 -20.90 -14.75
C GLU A 322 -37.23 -20.71 -14.64
N HIS A 323 -36.47 -20.87 -15.72
CA HIS A 323 -35.15 -20.30 -15.84
C HIS A 323 -35.42 -18.80 -15.99
N GLU A 324 -35.13 -18.05 -14.91
CA GLU A 324 -35.04 -16.60 -14.99
C GLU A 324 -33.82 -16.32 -15.90
N GLU A 325 -34.00 -15.65 -17.01
CA GLU A 325 -32.91 -15.09 -17.81
C GLU A 325 -32.23 -14.09 -16.88
N GLU A 326 -31.02 -14.40 -16.41
CA GLU A 326 -30.18 -13.44 -15.66
C GLU A 326 -29.85 -12.29 -16.63
N GLY A 327 -30.21 -11.06 -16.26
CA GLY A 327 -29.97 -9.86 -17.08
C GLY A 327 -28.46 -9.57 -17.13
N GLU A 328 -28.01 -8.80 -18.11
CA GLU A 328 -26.62 -8.34 -18.20
C GLU A 328 -26.26 -7.47 -16.99
N VAL A 329 -25.03 -7.66 -16.44
CA VAL A 329 -24.52 -6.88 -15.32
C VAL A 329 -24.14 -5.48 -15.80
N GLU A 330 -24.81 -4.45 -15.30
CA GLU A 330 -24.57 -3.06 -15.66
C GLU A 330 -23.32 -2.51 -14.96
N PHE A 331 -23.16 -2.79 -13.65
CA PHE A 331 -21.98 -2.38 -12.86
C PHE A 331 -21.86 -3.17 -11.55
N VAL A 332 -20.66 -3.13 -10.97
CA VAL A 332 -20.32 -3.80 -9.70
C VAL A 332 -19.96 -2.79 -8.63
N ARG A 333 -20.44 -3.00 -7.40
CA ARG A 333 -20.06 -2.21 -6.22
C ARG A 333 -19.57 -3.10 -5.11
N LEU A 334 -18.60 -2.61 -4.37
CA LEU A 334 -18.08 -3.27 -3.18
C LEU A 334 -18.55 -2.54 -1.92
N THR A 335 -19.06 -3.32 -0.95
CA THR A 335 -19.37 -2.82 0.39
C THR A 335 -18.48 -3.52 1.40
N MET A 336 -17.82 -2.78 2.29
CA MET A 336 -16.88 -3.32 3.26
C MET A 336 -17.22 -2.84 4.66
N GLU A 337 -17.29 -3.78 5.61
CA GLU A 337 -17.39 -3.50 7.04
C GLU A 337 -16.21 -4.13 7.79
N LYS A 338 -15.55 -3.34 8.64
CA LYS A 338 -14.48 -3.82 9.52
C LYS A 338 -14.70 -3.33 10.94
N THR A 339 -14.72 -4.27 11.89
CA THR A 339 -14.65 -3.97 13.31
C THR A 339 -13.36 -4.51 13.90
N ARG A 340 -12.60 -3.64 14.60
CA ARG A 340 -11.32 -4.02 15.21
C ARG A 340 -11.26 -3.65 16.67
N TYR A 341 -10.77 -4.57 17.48
CA TYR A 341 -10.51 -4.42 18.91
C TYR A 341 -9.00 -4.52 19.16
N ASP A 342 -8.42 -3.50 19.80
CA ASP A 342 -6.99 -3.48 20.14
C ASP A 342 -6.78 -3.41 21.65
N LEU A 343 -5.84 -4.18 22.17
CA LEU A 343 -5.30 -4.08 23.50
C LEU A 343 -3.79 -3.82 23.41
N ARG A 344 -3.33 -2.70 23.96
CA ARG A 344 -1.90 -2.36 24.00
C ARG A 344 -1.43 -2.09 25.41
N GLY A 345 -0.20 -2.49 25.70
CA GLY A 345 0.41 -2.22 26.99
C GLY A 345 1.92 -2.08 26.92
N GLY A 346 2.45 -1.27 27.79
CA GLY A 346 3.89 -1.05 27.94
C GLY A 346 4.30 -0.99 29.39
N LEU A 347 5.37 -1.65 29.73
CA LEU A 347 6.01 -1.58 31.05
C LEU A 347 7.49 -1.24 30.89
N ASN A 348 7.97 -0.28 31.67
CA ASN A 348 9.37 0.10 31.77
C ASN A 348 9.91 -0.33 33.14
N PHE A 349 11.08 -0.88 33.19
CA PHE A 349 11.69 -1.40 34.43
C PHE A 349 12.88 -0.55 34.83
N ASP A 350 12.96 -0.13 36.08
CA ASP A 350 14.07 0.71 36.58
C ASP A 350 15.34 -0.08 36.81
N SER A 351 15.28 -1.41 36.91
CA SER A 351 16.41 -2.27 37.25
C SER A 351 16.28 -3.66 36.64
N GLY A 352 17.38 -4.39 36.56
CA GLY A 352 17.44 -5.75 36.00
C GLY A 352 17.96 -5.77 34.56
N PHE A 353 17.83 -6.90 33.90
CA PHE A 353 18.27 -7.12 32.52
C PHE A 353 17.31 -6.51 31.50
N ILE A 354 16.03 -6.63 31.77
CA ILE A 354 14.96 -6.12 30.89
C ILE A 354 14.80 -4.61 31.14
N ASP A 355 14.75 -3.81 30.07
CA ASP A 355 14.47 -2.39 30.07
C ASP A 355 12.98 -2.12 29.91
N SER A 356 12.36 -2.74 28.89
CA SER A 356 10.93 -2.59 28.66
C SER A 356 10.28 -3.85 28.11
N LEU A 357 8.97 -3.94 28.31
CA LEU A 357 8.06 -4.91 27.69
C LEU A 357 6.96 -4.13 26.95
N ARG A 358 6.68 -4.50 25.72
CA ARG A 358 5.54 -4.00 24.94
C ARG A 358 4.69 -5.17 24.47
N VAL A 359 3.39 -5.00 24.53
CA VAL A 359 2.38 -5.98 24.11
C VAL A 359 1.37 -5.27 23.22
N SER A 360 1.07 -5.84 22.07
CA SER A 360 -0.03 -5.45 21.19
C SER A 360 -0.83 -6.71 20.85
N LEU A 361 -2.13 -6.66 21.03
CA LEU A 361 -3.07 -7.72 20.64
C LEU A 361 -4.19 -7.05 19.87
N SER A 362 -4.62 -7.67 18.78
CA SER A 362 -5.77 -7.26 18.00
C SER A 362 -6.69 -8.43 17.71
N GLN A 363 -7.97 -8.15 17.62
CA GLN A 363 -9.00 -8.98 17.00
C GLN A 363 -9.66 -8.14 15.92
N THR A 364 -9.86 -8.74 14.75
CA THR A 364 -10.52 -8.09 13.62
C THR A 364 -11.62 -9.00 13.10
N ASP A 365 -12.77 -8.41 12.85
CA ASP A 365 -13.90 -8.99 12.13
C ASP A 365 -14.04 -8.14 10.85
N TYR A 366 -13.83 -8.76 9.69
CA TYR A 366 -13.86 -8.11 8.37
C TYR A 366 -14.80 -8.88 7.45
N GLU A 367 -15.66 -8.12 6.75
CA GLU A 367 -16.55 -8.64 5.72
C GLU A 367 -16.63 -7.63 4.57
N HIS A 368 -16.64 -8.10 3.34
CA HIS A 368 -17.09 -7.29 2.22
C HIS A 368 -17.86 -8.13 1.21
N ASP A 369 -18.80 -7.45 0.54
CA ASP A 369 -19.61 -8.01 -0.53
C ASP A 369 -19.26 -7.34 -1.85
N GLU A 370 -19.16 -8.13 -2.91
CA GLU A 370 -19.18 -7.71 -4.30
C GLU A 370 -20.62 -7.86 -4.79
N ILE A 371 -21.23 -6.75 -5.16
CA ILE A 371 -22.66 -6.66 -5.52
C ILE A 371 -22.78 -6.28 -6.97
N GLU A 372 -23.38 -7.15 -7.74
CA GLU A 372 -23.69 -6.97 -9.15
C GLU A 372 -25.05 -6.30 -9.29
N PHE A 373 -25.12 -5.29 -10.15
CA PHE A 373 -26.35 -4.58 -10.49
C PHE A 373 -26.66 -4.83 -11.94
N PHE A 374 -27.89 -5.25 -12.23
CA PHE A 374 -28.37 -5.59 -13.56
C PHE A 374 -29.18 -4.45 -14.19
N GLU A 375 -29.27 -4.41 -15.53
CA GLU A 375 -29.99 -3.38 -16.27
C GLU A 375 -31.48 -3.27 -15.89
N ASP A 376 -32.11 -4.33 -15.43
CA ASP A 376 -33.49 -4.34 -14.98
C ASP A 376 -33.71 -3.68 -13.60
N GLY A 377 -32.63 -3.39 -12.92
CA GLY A 377 -32.54 -2.75 -11.58
C GLY A 377 -32.57 -3.73 -10.44
N ASP A 378 -32.46 -5.04 -10.67
CA ASP A 378 -32.23 -6.03 -9.64
C ASP A 378 -30.73 -6.08 -9.28
N SER A 379 -30.36 -6.71 -8.18
CA SER A 379 -28.96 -6.86 -7.75
C SER A 379 -28.76 -8.16 -6.99
N VAL A 380 -27.58 -8.75 -7.15
CA VAL A 380 -27.16 -9.98 -6.49
C VAL A 380 -25.80 -9.79 -5.82
N VAL A 381 -25.54 -10.48 -4.72
CA VAL A 381 -24.22 -10.57 -4.13
C VAL A 381 -23.49 -11.72 -4.82
N GLY A 382 -22.56 -11.40 -5.70
CA GLY A 382 -21.73 -12.38 -6.43
C GLY A 382 -20.77 -13.08 -5.48
N THR A 383 -20.03 -12.31 -4.68
CA THR A 383 -19.09 -12.87 -3.67
C THR A 383 -19.16 -12.12 -2.35
N THR A 384 -19.12 -12.87 -1.25
CA THR A 384 -18.87 -12.34 0.10
C THR A 384 -17.52 -12.85 0.59
N TYR A 385 -16.63 -11.94 0.96
CA TYR A 385 -15.35 -12.24 1.59
C TYR A 385 -15.38 -11.96 3.09
N THR A 386 -14.97 -12.93 3.90
CA THR A 386 -14.81 -12.75 5.34
C THR A 386 -13.38 -13.05 5.78
N ASN A 387 -12.86 -12.28 6.73
CA ASN A 387 -11.56 -12.54 7.36
C ASN A 387 -11.65 -12.21 8.86
N GLU A 388 -11.81 -13.24 9.67
CA GLU A 388 -11.85 -13.11 11.12
C GLU A 388 -10.53 -13.58 11.72
N GLY A 389 -9.93 -12.78 12.62
CA GLY A 389 -8.65 -13.20 13.17
C GLY A 389 -8.15 -12.48 14.39
N TYR A 390 -7.11 -13.06 14.94
CA TYR A 390 -6.37 -12.54 16.09
C TYR A 390 -4.90 -12.37 15.75
N GLU A 391 -4.32 -11.24 16.13
CA GLU A 391 -2.89 -11.05 16.05
C GLU A 391 -2.33 -10.55 17.38
N GLY A 392 -1.16 -11.07 17.75
CA GLY A 392 -0.46 -10.70 18.96
C GLY A 392 1.03 -10.48 18.74
N ARG A 393 1.57 -9.43 19.35
CA ARG A 393 2.99 -9.11 19.32
C ARG A 393 3.50 -8.77 20.70
N PHE A 394 4.57 -9.46 21.13
CA PHE A 394 5.24 -9.31 22.41
C PHE A 394 6.70 -8.94 22.18
N VAL A 395 7.15 -7.81 22.69
CA VAL A 395 8.51 -7.29 22.47
C VAL A 395 9.16 -6.97 23.80
N VAL A 396 10.33 -7.52 24.02
CA VAL A 396 11.19 -7.25 25.18
C VAL A 396 12.44 -6.51 24.71
N THR A 397 12.72 -5.35 25.31
CA THR A 397 13.98 -4.62 25.13
C THR A 397 14.89 -4.92 26.30
N HIS A 398 16.14 -5.27 26.04
CA HIS A 398 17.12 -5.44 27.12
C HIS A 398 17.93 -4.15 27.36
N ARG A 399 18.43 -3.99 28.57
CA ARG A 399 19.35 -2.90 28.90
C ARG A 399 20.67 -3.04 28.17
N PRO A 400 21.36 -1.91 27.90
CA PRO A 400 22.65 -1.96 27.23
C PRO A 400 23.64 -2.90 27.91
N ILE A 401 24.23 -3.82 27.12
CA ILE A 401 25.31 -4.71 27.52
C ILE A 401 26.62 -4.23 26.85
N GLY A 402 27.34 -3.33 27.50
CA GLY A 402 28.43 -2.61 26.85
C GLY A 402 27.92 -1.66 25.79
N ALA A 403 28.25 -1.89 24.53
CA ALA A 403 27.78 -1.13 23.37
C ALA A 403 26.60 -1.82 22.64
N TRP A 404 26.07 -2.91 23.17
CA TRP A 404 24.94 -3.64 22.58
C TRP A 404 23.62 -3.25 23.23
N THR A 405 22.63 -2.95 22.40
CA THR A 405 21.22 -2.82 22.77
C THR A 405 20.39 -3.66 21.81
N GLY A 406 19.34 -4.30 22.32
CA GLY A 406 18.57 -5.18 21.46
C GLY A 406 17.16 -5.43 21.95
N VAL A 407 16.37 -6.02 21.04
CA VAL A 407 15.03 -6.49 21.29
C VAL A 407 14.88 -7.93 20.86
N ALA A 408 13.99 -8.65 21.55
CA ALA A 408 13.53 -9.96 21.12
C ALA A 408 12.01 -10.02 21.27
N GLY A 409 11.35 -10.78 20.43
CA GLY A 409 9.90 -10.84 20.48
C GLY A 409 9.31 -12.09 19.84
N ILE A 410 7.99 -12.18 20.03
CA ILE A 410 7.13 -13.22 19.46
C ILE A 410 5.97 -12.53 18.79
N GLN A 411 5.59 -13.01 17.62
CA GLN A 411 4.40 -12.64 16.88
C GLN A 411 3.56 -13.88 16.65
N ILE A 412 2.26 -13.78 16.82
CA ILE A 412 1.29 -14.85 16.56
C ILE A 412 0.17 -14.25 15.72
N ALA A 413 -0.30 -14.99 14.74
CA ALA A 413 -1.53 -14.67 14.00
C ALA A 413 -2.31 -15.96 13.76
N ASP A 414 -3.62 -15.85 13.79
CA ASP A 414 -4.57 -16.94 13.59
C ASP A 414 -5.82 -16.34 12.94
N ASN A 415 -6.04 -16.62 11.65
CA ASN A 415 -7.09 -16.03 10.84
C ASN A 415 -7.87 -17.14 10.13
N GLU A 416 -9.18 -16.97 10.02
CA GLU A 416 -10.07 -17.73 9.16
C GLU A 416 -10.53 -16.85 8.00
N PHE A 417 -10.19 -17.26 6.78
CA PHE A 417 -10.54 -16.57 5.54
C PHE A 417 -11.51 -17.40 4.73
N GLU A 418 -12.58 -16.79 4.20
CA GLU A 418 -13.57 -17.43 3.35
C GLU A 418 -14.02 -16.49 2.24
N ALA A 419 -14.18 -17.01 1.02
CA ALA A 419 -14.88 -16.38 -0.09
C ALA A 419 -16.07 -17.27 -0.47
N THR A 420 -17.28 -16.76 -0.34
CA THR A 420 -18.52 -17.48 -0.61
C THR A 420 -19.35 -16.74 -1.64
N GLY A 421 -19.98 -17.47 -2.56
CA GLY A 421 -20.78 -16.93 -3.66
C GLY A 421 -20.48 -17.69 -4.95
N GLU A 422 -21.08 -17.28 -6.04
CA GLU A 422 -20.90 -17.92 -7.34
C GLU A 422 -19.50 -17.66 -7.90
N GLU A 423 -18.90 -16.52 -7.58
CA GLU A 423 -17.55 -16.13 -7.95
C GLU A 423 -16.48 -16.43 -6.88
N GLY A 424 -16.85 -17.21 -5.85
CA GLY A 424 -15.94 -17.59 -4.77
C GLY A 424 -14.90 -18.62 -5.17
N PHE A 425 -13.76 -18.23 -5.73
CA PHE A 425 -12.70 -19.10 -6.24
C PHE A 425 -11.66 -19.51 -5.19
N ILE A 426 -11.68 -18.91 -3.98
CA ILE A 426 -10.77 -19.24 -2.87
C ILE A 426 -11.56 -19.94 -1.76
N PRO A 427 -11.25 -21.21 -1.44
CA PRO A 427 -12.01 -21.95 -0.44
C PRO A 427 -11.68 -21.50 0.99
N LEU A 428 -12.62 -21.78 1.94
CA LEU A 428 -12.42 -21.57 3.38
C LEU A 428 -11.04 -22.08 3.84
N SER A 429 -10.28 -21.21 4.47
CA SER A 429 -8.88 -21.45 4.83
C SER A 429 -8.53 -20.97 6.23
N ASP A 430 -7.89 -21.85 7.01
CA ASP A 430 -7.26 -21.51 8.29
C ASP A 430 -5.81 -21.07 8.04
N ILE A 431 -5.41 -19.92 8.56
CA ILE A 431 -4.06 -19.31 8.39
C ILE A 431 -3.44 -19.08 9.76
N GLU A 432 -2.40 -19.84 10.10
CA GLU A 432 -1.67 -19.70 11.36
C GLU A 432 -0.23 -19.22 11.12
N ASN A 433 0.25 -18.26 11.90
CA ASN A 433 1.65 -17.84 11.92
C ASN A 433 2.19 -17.74 13.33
N LEU A 434 3.40 -18.27 13.53
CA LEU A 434 4.18 -18.10 14.75
C LEU A 434 5.58 -17.60 14.40
N GLY A 435 5.89 -16.35 14.71
CA GLY A 435 7.17 -15.72 14.47
C GLY A 435 7.98 -15.51 15.76
N PHE A 436 9.28 -15.81 15.71
CA PHE A 436 10.26 -15.39 16.72
C PHE A 436 11.26 -14.45 16.06
N PHE A 437 11.54 -13.31 16.67
CA PHE A 437 12.52 -12.37 16.13
C PHE A 437 13.42 -11.81 17.20
N ALA A 438 14.61 -11.40 16.78
CA ALA A 438 15.57 -10.67 17.57
C ALA A 438 16.30 -9.64 16.71
N PHE A 439 16.60 -8.50 17.29
CA PHE A 439 17.36 -7.46 16.62
C PHE A 439 18.34 -6.84 17.62
N GLU A 440 19.61 -6.83 17.25
CA GLU A 440 20.69 -6.34 18.08
C GLU A 440 21.42 -5.21 17.37
N GLN A 441 21.72 -4.17 18.12
CA GLN A 441 22.48 -3.03 17.67
C GLN A 441 23.76 -2.89 18.48
N TYR A 442 24.89 -2.69 17.80
CA TYR A 442 26.17 -2.33 18.36
C TYR A 442 26.53 -0.91 17.92
N GLU A 443 26.67 -0.01 18.91
CA GLU A 443 26.98 1.39 18.64
C GLU A 443 28.29 1.80 19.28
N GLN A 444 29.19 2.37 18.49
CA GLN A 444 30.47 2.89 18.94
C GLN A 444 30.93 4.08 18.11
N GLU A 445 31.18 5.23 18.75
CA GLU A 445 31.62 6.52 18.23
C GLU A 445 31.30 6.87 16.76
N ARG A 446 31.74 6.07 15.80
CA ARG A 446 31.58 6.29 14.34
C ARG A 446 31.02 5.09 13.62
N PHE A 447 30.67 4.06 14.32
CA PHE A 447 30.30 2.79 13.75
C PHE A 447 29.05 2.23 14.42
N ASN A 448 28.03 2.02 13.64
CA ASN A 448 26.81 1.37 14.07
C ASN A 448 26.64 0.09 13.25
N VAL A 449 26.38 -1.04 13.90
CA VAL A 449 26.05 -2.32 13.26
C VAL A 449 24.73 -2.81 13.81
N GLU A 450 23.86 -3.25 12.93
CA GLU A 450 22.58 -3.83 13.27
C GLU A 450 22.51 -5.26 12.73
N LEU A 451 22.01 -6.17 13.54
CA LEU A 451 21.84 -7.59 13.21
C LEU A 451 20.42 -8.02 13.50
N GLY A 452 19.75 -8.59 12.53
CA GLY A 452 18.39 -9.09 12.63
C GLY A 452 18.31 -10.61 12.42
N PHE A 453 17.43 -11.25 13.15
CA PHE A 453 17.07 -12.67 13.00
C PHE A 453 15.57 -12.83 13.15
N ARG A 454 14.96 -13.64 12.29
CA ARG A 454 13.58 -14.05 12.41
C ARG A 454 13.43 -15.52 12.01
N TYR A 455 12.54 -16.22 12.70
CA TYR A 455 12.05 -17.55 12.37
C TYR A 455 10.53 -17.48 12.35
N ASP A 456 9.93 -17.95 11.27
CA ASP A 456 8.50 -18.08 11.10
C ASP A 456 8.12 -19.55 10.88
N ALA A 457 7.05 -19.96 11.53
CA ALA A 457 6.32 -21.17 11.24
C ALA A 457 4.94 -20.76 10.73
N ASN A 458 4.70 -20.97 9.44
CA ASN A 458 3.47 -20.61 8.74
C ASN A 458 2.73 -21.86 8.37
N LYS A 459 1.42 -21.84 8.56
CA LYS A 459 0.55 -22.94 8.18
C LYS A 459 -0.70 -22.39 7.51
N VAL A 460 -1.02 -22.91 6.34
CA VAL A 460 -2.25 -22.61 5.61
C VAL A 460 -2.96 -23.93 5.36
N LYS A 461 -4.24 -24.00 5.70
CA LYS A 461 -5.03 -25.21 5.56
C LYS A 461 -6.39 -24.90 4.97
N THR A 462 -6.76 -25.62 3.90
CA THR A 462 -8.08 -25.58 3.30
C THR A 462 -8.58 -26.99 3.02
N GLY A 463 -9.69 -27.38 3.63
CA GLY A 463 -10.20 -28.73 3.51
C GLY A 463 -9.19 -29.81 3.90
N ARG A 464 -8.65 -30.54 2.89
CA ARG A 464 -7.58 -31.53 3.08
C ARG A 464 -6.21 -31.04 2.68
N CYS A 465 -6.15 -29.87 2.06
CA CYS A 465 -4.90 -29.24 1.63
C CYS A 465 -4.22 -28.56 2.81
N GLU A 466 -2.93 -28.67 2.87
CA GLU A 466 -2.11 -28.06 3.92
C GLU A 466 -0.76 -27.68 3.36
N SER A 467 -0.34 -26.43 3.60
CA SER A 467 1.03 -25.94 3.42
C SER A 467 1.59 -25.64 4.82
N ASP A 468 2.73 -26.20 5.18
CA ASP A 468 3.40 -26.03 6.48
C ASP A 468 4.86 -25.67 6.22
N GLU A 469 5.15 -24.36 6.27
CA GLU A 469 6.45 -23.82 5.91
C GLU A 469 7.16 -23.20 7.11
N ASN A 470 8.45 -23.51 7.23
CA ASN A 470 9.29 -23.02 8.30
C ASN A 470 10.47 -22.27 7.73
N GLU A 471 10.49 -20.93 7.94
CA GLU A 471 11.44 -20.06 7.30
C GLU A 471 12.34 -19.31 8.29
N VAL A 472 13.57 -19.04 7.84
CA VAL A 472 14.54 -18.24 8.58
C VAL A 472 14.94 -17.04 7.74
N SER A 473 14.80 -15.86 8.32
CA SER A 473 15.27 -14.61 7.74
C SER A 473 16.37 -14.01 8.61
N ILE A 474 17.41 -13.49 7.97
CA ILE A 474 18.54 -12.83 8.65
C ILE A 474 18.85 -11.51 7.96
N SER A 475 19.29 -10.53 8.75
CA SER A 475 19.77 -9.26 8.19
C SER A 475 20.98 -8.75 8.93
N GLY A 476 21.76 -7.94 8.24
CA GLY A 476 22.86 -7.19 8.82
C GLY A 476 23.03 -5.86 8.11
N SER A 477 23.22 -4.80 8.89
CA SER A 477 23.57 -3.50 8.32
C SER A 477 24.68 -2.84 9.12
N ALA A 478 25.36 -1.92 8.47
CA ALA A 478 26.44 -1.15 9.06
C ALA A 478 26.41 0.29 8.57
N LEU A 479 26.54 1.23 9.49
CA LEU A 479 26.70 2.64 9.20
C LEU A 479 28.07 3.09 9.69
N TYR A 480 28.80 3.82 8.85
CA TYR A 480 30.08 4.41 9.19
C TYR A 480 30.03 5.93 9.01
N GLU A 481 30.24 6.66 10.10
CA GLU A 481 30.35 8.12 10.08
C GLU A 481 31.71 8.55 9.53
N ILE A 482 31.72 9.08 8.29
CA ILE A 482 32.91 9.65 7.67
C ILE A 482 33.37 10.90 8.46
N ASN A 483 32.38 11.70 8.85
CA ASN A 483 32.51 12.90 9.68
C ASN A 483 31.16 13.25 10.30
N ASP A 484 31.09 14.27 11.14
CA ASP A 484 29.90 14.73 11.87
C ASP A 484 28.71 15.12 10.98
N SER A 485 28.87 15.13 9.67
CA SER A 485 27.83 15.58 8.69
C SER A 485 27.49 14.51 7.67
N SER A 486 28.22 13.40 7.63
CA SER A 486 28.09 12.44 6.53
C SER A 486 28.42 11.04 6.97
N ASN A 487 27.63 10.10 6.50
CA ASN A 487 27.83 8.68 6.69
C ASN A 487 27.66 7.89 5.39
N VAL A 488 28.17 6.67 5.42
CA VAL A 488 27.86 5.62 4.43
C VAL A 488 27.21 4.47 5.17
N PHE A 489 26.27 3.81 4.50
CA PHE A 489 25.62 2.64 5.05
C PHE A 489 25.62 1.48 4.06
N PHE A 490 25.56 0.27 4.60
CA PHE A 490 25.50 -0.98 3.86
C PHE A 490 24.45 -1.87 4.51
N GLY A 491 23.65 -2.56 3.71
CA GLY A 491 22.65 -3.52 4.15
C GLY A 491 22.79 -4.84 3.40
N LEU A 492 22.56 -5.93 4.11
CA LEU A 492 22.43 -7.28 3.58
C LEU A 492 21.24 -7.92 4.25
N THR A 493 20.33 -8.50 3.47
CA THR A 493 19.17 -9.22 4.00
C THR A 493 18.99 -10.51 3.20
N SER A 494 18.75 -11.60 3.90
CA SER A 494 18.18 -12.81 3.34
C SER A 494 16.85 -13.04 4.04
N ALA A 495 15.75 -12.91 3.29
CA ALA A 495 14.40 -13.01 3.81
C ALA A 495 13.57 -13.99 2.99
N ALA A 496 12.59 -14.63 3.62
CA ALA A 496 11.68 -15.54 2.96
C ALA A 496 10.23 -15.04 3.07
N ARG A 497 9.42 -15.35 2.06
CA ARG A 497 7.98 -15.15 2.02
C ARG A 497 7.29 -16.47 1.67
N THR A 498 6.36 -16.90 2.49
CA THR A 498 5.52 -18.05 2.17
C THR A 498 4.43 -17.67 1.17
N PRO A 499 4.00 -18.59 0.29
CA PRO A 499 2.89 -18.36 -0.62
C PRO A 499 1.58 -18.00 0.13
N SER A 500 0.74 -17.17 -0.49
CA SER A 500 -0.59 -16.81 0.02
C SER A 500 -1.61 -17.92 -0.21
N VAL A 501 -2.80 -17.77 0.39
CA VAL A 501 -3.94 -18.68 0.19
C VAL A 501 -4.32 -18.74 -1.29
N GLU A 502 -4.43 -17.59 -1.94
CA GLU A 502 -4.75 -17.46 -3.35
C GLU A 502 -3.70 -18.15 -4.23
N GLU A 503 -2.42 -17.85 -4.03
CA GLU A 503 -1.31 -18.44 -4.78
C GLU A 503 -1.27 -19.98 -4.66
N LEU A 504 -1.73 -20.52 -3.52
CA LEU A 504 -1.76 -21.95 -3.26
C LEU A 504 -3.06 -22.62 -3.74
N PHE A 505 -4.21 -21.98 -3.49
CA PHE A 505 -5.49 -22.71 -3.47
C PHE A 505 -6.61 -22.08 -4.31
N ALA A 506 -6.37 -20.99 -5.06
CA ALA A 506 -7.33 -20.46 -6.04
C ALA A 506 -7.74 -21.59 -7.02
N ASN A 507 -9.03 -21.84 -7.20
CA ASN A 507 -9.56 -22.89 -8.08
C ASN A 507 -8.92 -24.28 -7.85
N VAL A 508 -8.55 -24.60 -6.62
CA VAL A 508 -8.02 -25.93 -6.24
C VAL A 508 -9.09 -26.73 -5.53
N ASN A 509 -9.28 -27.98 -5.95
CA ASN A 509 -10.21 -28.87 -5.29
C ASN A 509 -9.73 -29.20 -3.84
N SER A 510 -10.36 -28.59 -2.85
CA SER A 510 -10.00 -28.71 -1.42
C SER A 510 -10.10 -30.12 -0.85
N SER A 511 -10.79 -31.05 -1.53
CA SER A 511 -10.93 -32.46 -1.12
C SER A 511 -9.80 -33.36 -1.61
N THR A 512 -9.17 -33.00 -2.74
CA THR A 512 -8.13 -33.82 -3.40
C THR A 512 -6.77 -33.13 -3.39
N CYS A 513 -6.70 -31.86 -3.10
CA CYS A 513 -5.50 -31.01 -3.22
C CYS A 513 -4.89 -31.06 -4.63
N ALA A 514 -5.70 -31.09 -5.61
CA ALA A 514 -5.30 -31.11 -6.99
C ALA A 514 -5.96 -29.94 -7.71
N ARG A 515 -5.29 -29.44 -8.75
CA ARG A 515 -5.90 -28.55 -9.72
C ARG A 515 -7.28 -29.12 -10.11
N GLN A 516 -8.27 -28.25 -10.24
CA GLN A 516 -9.57 -28.62 -10.85
C GLN A 516 -9.29 -29.30 -12.19
N GLY A 517 -9.88 -30.46 -12.39
CA GLY A 517 -9.57 -31.30 -13.55
C GLY A 517 -10.47 -31.01 -14.75
N ASP A 518 -11.63 -30.42 -14.50
CA ASP A 518 -12.60 -30.01 -15.50
C ASP A 518 -12.60 -28.48 -15.57
N PRO A 519 -12.34 -27.87 -16.73
CA PRO A 519 -12.42 -26.42 -16.87
C PRO A 519 -13.79 -25.84 -16.53
N GLU A 520 -14.88 -26.60 -16.71
CA GLU A 520 -16.25 -26.22 -16.33
C GLU A 520 -16.43 -25.98 -14.82
N ASP A 521 -15.53 -26.51 -14.00
CA ASP A 521 -15.51 -26.31 -12.54
C ASP A 521 -14.66 -25.09 -12.10
N LEU A 522 -14.02 -24.37 -13.04
CA LEU A 522 -13.21 -23.19 -12.72
C LEU A 522 -14.11 -21.97 -12.55
N VAL A 523 -13.83 -21.19 -11.53
CA VAL A 523 -14.50 -19.91 -11.24
C VAL A 523 -13.62 -18.77 -11.76
N LEU A 524 -14.21 -17.86 -12.51
CA LEU A 524 -13.54 -16.67 -13.02
C LEU A 524 -13.20 -15.73 -11.87
N HIS A 525 -11.97 -15.19 -11.88
CA HIS A 525 -11.65 -14.05 -11.02
C HIS A 525 -12.01 -12.77 -11.77
N ALA A 526 -13.16 -12.23 -11.46
CA ALA A 526 -13.75 -11.10 -12.17
C ALA A 526 -12.82 -9.88 -12.29
N ALA A 527 -12.10 -9.52 -11.22
CA ALA A 527 -11.16 -8.40 -11.21
C ALA A 527 -9.94 -8.54 -12.14
N THR A 528 -9.61 -9.74 -12.59
CA THR A 528 -8.49 -9.98 -13.50
C THR A 528 -8.92 -10.46 -14.87
N ASN A 529 -10.18 -10.86 -15.00
CA ASN A 529 -10.75 -11.54 -16.16
C ASN A 529 -9.93 -12.79 -16.55
N LEU A 530 -9.51 -13.57 -15.54
CA LEU A 530 -8.71 -14.77 -15.72
C LEU A 530 -9.27 -15.94 -14.90
N LEU A 531 -9.20 -17.15 -15.47
CA LEU A 531 -9.40 -18.37 -14.73
C LEU A 531 -8.10 -18.70 -13.98
N GLU A 532 -7.97 -18.15 -12.78
CA GLU A 532 -6.74 -18.25 -11.97
C GLU A 532 -6.65 -19.57 -11.23
N ILE A 533 -5.53 -20.26 -11.36
CA ILE A 533 -5.31 -21.55 -10.74
C ILE A 533 -4.12 -21.51 -9.80
N GLY A 534 -4.38 -21.76 -8.53
CA GLY A 534 -3.37 -21.90 -7.49
C GLY A 534 -2.50 -23.14 -7.65
N ASN A 535 -1.33 -23.11 -7.03
CA ASN A 535 -0.41 -24.24 -7.06
C ASN A 535 -0.02 -24.64 -5.63
N PRO A 536 -0.57 -25.78 -5.11
CA PRO A 536 -0.27 -26.26 -3.76
C PRO A 536 1.18 -26.71 -3.53
N ASN A 537 2.02 -26.69 -4.57
CA ASN A 537 3.42 -27.13 -4.50
C ASN A 537 4.41 -25.97 -4.69
N LEU A 538 3.99 -24.74 -4.50
CA LEU A 538 4.90 -23.60 -4.53
C LEU A 538 5.85 -23.63 -3.33
N ASP A 539 7.13 -23.44 -3.60
CA ASP A 539 8.13 -23.18 -2.57
C ASP A 539 8.08 -21.72 -2.11
N PRO A 540 8.49 -21.39 -0.87
CA PRO A 540 8.61 -20.01 -0.41
C PRO A 540 9.62 -19.19 -1.23
N GLU A 541 9.28 -17.94 -1.54
CA GLU A 541 10.23 -17.00 -2.14
C GLU A 541 11.41 -16.72 -1.20
N ARG A 542 12.62 -16.62 -1.76
CA ARG A 542 13.85 -16.31 -1.01
C ARG A 542 14.56 -15.10 -1.60
N SER A 543 14.44 -13.98 -0.92
CA SER A 543 15.05 -12.71 -1.28
C SER A 543 16.45 -12.59 -0.71
N GLN A 544 17.42 -12.14 -1.52
CA GLN A 544 18.77 -11.77 -1.12
C GLN A 544 19.04 -10.33 -1.55
N ASN A 545 18.87 -9.40 -0.61
CA ASN A 545 19.00 -7.97 -0.87
C ASN A 545 20.37 -7.45 -0.42
N PHE A 546 21.04 -6.72 -1.31
CA PHE A 546 22.23 -5.93 -1.04
C PHE A 546 21.96 -4.46 -1.30
N GLU A 547 22.33 -3.60 -0.35
CA GLU A 547 22.15 -2.16 -0.45
C GLU A 547 23.41 -1.40 -0.01
N VAL A 548 23.67 -0.27 -0.67
CA VAL A 548 24.71 0.68 -0.29
C VAL A 548 24.21 2.09 -0.48
N GLY A 549 24.52 2.97 0.48
CA GLY A 549 24.14 4.37 0.36
C GLY A 549 25.12 5.32 1.04
N TYR A 550 24.98 6.59 0.65
CA TYR A 550 25.67 7.72 1.24
C TYR A 550 24.65 8.77 1.66
N ARG A 551 24.80 9.28 2.88
CA ARG A 551 23.94 10.33 3.43
C ARG A 551 24.77 11.52 3.90
N HIS A 552 24.30 12.73 3.57
CA HIS A 552 24.77 13.98 4.14
C HIS A 552 23.59 14.64 4.88
N HIS A 553 23.66 14.75 6.19
CA HIS A 553 22.51 15.02 7.05
C HIS A 553 22.54 16.33 7.82
N THR A 554 23.60 17.15 7.68
CA THR A 554 23.70 18.43 8.39
C THR A 554 24.05 19.58 7.47
N GLY A 555 23.68 20.80 7.88
CA GLY A 555 23.98 22.01 7.14
C GLY A 555 22.85 22.48 6.23
N ARG A 556 23.18 23.35 5.27
CA ARG A 556 22.20 23.93 4.35
C ARG A 556 21.83 23.00 3.19
N ILE A 557 22.61 21.97 2.99
CA ILE A 557 22.40 20.96 1.96
C ILE A 557 22.37 19.62 2.68
N THR A 558 21.30 18.90 2.56
CA THR A 558 21.16 17.52 3.07
C THR A 558 20.70 16.62 1.94
N GLY A 559 20.93 15.33 2.03
CA GLY A 559 20.46 14.41 1.00
C GLY A 559 21.04 13.02 1.16
N GLU A 560 20.47 12.11 0.40
CA GLU A 560 20.82 10.70 0.41
C GLU A 560 20.86 10.17 -1.03
N ILE A 561 21.71 9.21 -1.27
CA ILE A 561 21.73 8.38 -2.46
C ILE A 561 21.97 6.94 -2.06
N SER A 562 21.14 6.04 -2.55
CA SER A 562 21.30 4.60 -2.37
C SER A 562 21.14 3.84 -3.68
N ALA A 563 21.72 2.66 -3.71
CA ALA A 563 21.54 1.69 -4.78
C ALA A 563 21.39 0.30 -4.16
N TYR A 564 20.50 -0.50 -4.76
CA TYR A 564 20.19 -1.84 -4.27
C TYR A 564 20.08 -2.85 -5.41
N VAL A 565 20.32 -4.11 -5.05
CA VAL A 565 20.00 -5.29 -5.85
C VAL A 565 19.33 -6.29 -4.93
N ASN A 566 18.22 -6.84 -5.38
CA ASN A 566 17.46 -7.87 -4.68
C ASN A 566 17.24 -9.05 -5.62
N ASP A 567 17.95 -10.15 -5.39
CA ASP A 567 17.78 -11.40 -6.10
C ASP A 567 16.73 -12.23 -5.36
N ILE A 568 15.69 -12.69 -6.05
CA ILE A 568 14.61 -13.49 -5.50
C ILE A 568 14.57 -14.83 -6.21
N GLU A 569 14.90 -15.89 -5.46
CA GLU A 569 14.69 -17.26 -5.88
C GLU A 569 13.19 -17.59 -5.69
N ASP A 570 12.61 -18.34 -6.64
CA ASP A 570 11.21 -18.76 -6.64
C ASP A 570 10.20 -17.60 -6.53
N TYR A 571 10.44 -16.48 -7.25
CA TYR A 571 9.51 -15.35 -7.33
C TYR A 571 8.17 -15.80 -7.93
N ILE A 572 7.09 -15.75 -7.12
CA ILE A 572 5.75 -16.23 -7.49
C ILE A 572 5.03 -15.15 -8.29
N PHE A 573 4.43 -15.53 -9.39
CA PHE A 573 3.63 -14.63 -10.22
C PHE A 573 2.53 -15.40 -10.96
N LEU A 574 1.49 -14.70 -11.35
CA LEU A 574 0.42 -15.23 -12.18
C LEU A 574 0.87 -15.26 -13.64
N ASN A 575 0.93 -16.41 -14.25
CA ASN A 575 1.39 -16.64 -15.61
C ASN A 575 0.23 -17.07 -16.50
N VAL A 576 -0.14 -16.24 -17.46
CA VAL A 576 -1.12 -16.58 -18.50
C VAL A 576 -0.54 -17.71 -19.35
N THR A 577 -1.25 -18.84 -19.43
CA THR A 577 -0.76 -20.06 -20.07
C THR A 577 -0.90 -20.02 -21.60
N GLY A 578 -1.88 -19.25 -22.11
CA GLY A 578 -2.35 -19.24 -23.48
C GLY A 578 -3.35 -20.37 -23.79
N ASP A 579 -3.79 -21.13 -22.78
CA ASP A 579 -4.94 -22.00 -22.88
C ASP A 579 -6.19 -21.21 -22.50
N GLU A 580 -7.31 -21.50 -23.11
CA GLU A 580 -8.60 -20.83 -22.95
C GLU A 580 -9.71 -21.81 -22.66
N PHE A 581 -10.73 -21.37 -21.94
CA PHE A 581 -11.96 -22.07 -21.74
C PHE A 581 -13.13 -21.08 -21.80
N GLU A 582 -14.09 -21.27 -22.67
CA GLU A 582 -15.24 -20.37 -22.91
C GLU A 582 -14.76 -18.91 -23.09
N GLU A 583 -13.74 -18.70 -23.96
CA GLU A 583 -13.12 -17.41 -24.28
C GLU A 583 -12.35 -16.77 -23.11
N GLN A 584 -12.32 -17.41 -21.94
CA GLN A 584 -11.57 -16.92 -20.77
C GLN A 584 -10.18 -17.54 -20.71
N LEU A 585 -9.17 -16.71 -20.54
CA LEU A 585 -7.78 -17.14 -20.45
C LEU A 585 -7.49 -17.83 -19.10
N ILE A 586 -6.78 -18.96 -19.19
CA ILE A 586 -6.30 -19.66 -18.01
C ILE A 586 -4.94 -19.11 -17.57
N ALA A 587 -4.84 -18.75 -16.30
CA ALA A 587 -3.60 -18.32 -15.68
C ALA A 587 -3.25 -19.20 -14.48
N GLU A 588 -1.96 -19.51 -14.30
CA GLU A 588 -1.48 -20.38 -13.22
C GLU A 588 -0.44 -19.66 -12.37
N PHE A 589 -0.56 -19.79 -11.05
CA PHE A 589 0.51 -19.35 -10.15
C PHE A 589 1.72 -20.24 -10.30
N THR A 590 2.84 -19.63 -10.65
CA THR A 590 4.12 -20.30 -10.88
C THR A 590 5.27 -19.48 -10.29
N ALA A 591 6.46 -20.05 -10.24
CA ALA A 591 7.64 -19.39 -9.72
C ALA A 591 8.77 -19.34 -10.74
N ARG A 592 9.53 -18.23 -10.76
CA ARG A 592 10.78 -18.03 -11.49
C ARG A 592 11.74 -17.17 -10.69
N ASP A 593 13.03 -17.37 -10.87
CA ASP A 593 14.02 -16.47 -10.28
C ASP A 593 13.98 -15.10 -10.97
N ALA A 594 14.05 -14.04 -10.15
CA ALA A 594 13.94 -12.65 -10.61
C ALA A 594 14.95 -11.71 -9.92
N GLU A 595 15.54 -10.78 -10.66
CA GLU A 595 16.42 -9.74 -10.14
C GLU A 595 15.72 -8.38 -10.17
N PHE A 596 15.64 -7.71 -9.01
CA PHE A 596 15.22 -6.33 -8.87
C PHE A 596 16.41 -5.44 -8.54
N LYS A 597 16.59 -4.36 -9.28
CA LYS A 597 17.67 -3.40 -9.04
C LYS A 597 17.20 -1.97 -9.21
N GLY A 598 17.69 -1.09 -8.34
CA GLY A 598 17.26 0.29 -8.41
C GLY A 598 18.21 1.26 -7.74
N ILE A 599 17.87 2.51 -7.93
CA ILE A 599 18.61 3.66 -7.41
C ILE A 599 17.61 4.68 -6.90
N GLU A 600 17.87 5.20 -5.71
CA GLU A 600 17.09 6.24 -5.04
C GLU A 600 18.03 7.41 -4.71
N ALA A 601 17.60 8.65 -4.92
CA ALA A 601 18.41 9.82 -4.59
C ALA A 601 17.52 10.99 -4.20
N SER A 602 17.92 11.74 -3.17
CA SER A 602 17.30 13.00 -2.78
C SER A 602 18.34 14.02 -2.38
N VAL A 603 18.02 15.28 -2.58
CA VAL A 603 18.79 16.39 -2.06
C VAL A 603 17.87 17.55 -1.70
N ARG A 604 18.10 18.15 -0.54
CA ARG A 604 17.37 19.28 0.02
C ARG A 604 18.32 20.45 0.23
N PHE A 605 17.90 21.63 -0.18
CA PHE A 605 18.64 22.87 -0.06
C PHE A 605 17.85 23.88 0.79
N ALA A 606 18.38 24.29 1.93
CA ALA A 606 17.88 25.46 2.65
C ALA A 606 18.38 26.73 1.92
N VAL A 607 17.60 27.20 0.93
CA VAL A 607 17.96 28.30 0.04
C VAL A 607 18.04 29.61 0.81
N TYR A 608 17.05 29.86 1.65
CA TYR A 608 16.96 31.06 2.48
C TYR A 608 16.28 30.71 3.80
N GLN A 609 16.81 31.25 4.92
CA GLN A 609 16.26 30.99 6.23
C GLN A 609 16.40 32.18 7.13
N THR A 610 15.26 32.69 7.60
CA THR A 610 15.13 33.74 8.62
C THR A 610 13.99 33.42 9.55
N GLU A 611 13.79 34.19 10.61
CA GLU A 611 12.63 34.04 11.51
C GLU A 611 11.28 34.30 10.84
N GLU A 612 11.26 35.01 9.70
CA GLU A 612 10.04 35.42 9.02
C GLU A 612 9.76 34.65 7.73
N LEU A 613 10.79 34.10 7.11
CA LEU A 613 10.68 33.38 5.83
C LEU A 613 11.74 32.28 5.73
N GLY A 614 11.29 31.07 5.51
CA GLY A 614 12.06 29.94 5.05
C GLY A 614 11.82 29.67 3.57
N ILE A 615 12.86 29.31 2.82
CA ILE A 615 12.76 28.80 1.45
C ILE A 615 13.62 27.57 1.35
N THR A 616 12.99 26.45 1.02
CA THR A 616 13.66 25.16 0.81
C THR A 616 13.37 24.68 -0.61
N ALA A 617 14.36 24.09 -1.25
CA ALA A 617 14.19 23.37 -2.51
C ALA A 617 14.65 21.93 -2.33
N SER A 618 13.83 20.99 -2.75
CA SER A 618 14.13 19.55 -2.73
C SER A 618 14.11 19.00 -4.14
N LEU A 619 14.98 18.05 -4.43
CA LEU A 619 14.97 17.26 -5.66
C LEU A 619 15.09 15.80 -5.30
N PHE A 620 14.38 14.95 -6.02
CA PHE A 620 14.46 13.51 -5.85
C PHE A 620 14.37 12.77 -7.18
N ALA A 621 14.91 11.57 -7.21
CA ALA A 621 14.78 10.66 -8.34
C ALA A 621 14.83 9.22 -7.83
N ASP A 622 14.03 8.37 -8.43
CA ASP A 622 14.09 6.93 -8.23
C ASP A 622 13.86 6.17 -9.55
N SER A 623 14.35 4.96 -9.60
CA SER A 623 14.12 4.04 -10.70
C SER A 623 14.34 2.61 -10.23
N VAL A 624 13.43 1.73 -10.58
CA VAL A 624 13.53 0.29 -10.37
C VAL A 624 13.42 -0.43 -11.71
N ARG A 625 14.09 -1.55 -11.84
CA ARG A 625 13.98 -2.49 -12.94
C ARG A 625 13.92 -3.90 -12.39
N ALA A 626 13.07 -4.74 -12.95
CA ALA A 626 12.94 -6.14 -12.58
C ALA A 626 12.93 -7.04 -13.84
N ASP A 627 13.83 -8.00 -13.85
CA ASP A 627 14.01 -8.93 -14.97
C ASP A 627 13.94 -10.37 -14.41
N PHE A 628 13.33 -11.31 -15.15
CA PHE A 628 13.45 -12.74 -14.85
C PHE A 628 14.79 -13.27 -15.34
N ASP A 629 15.45 -14.12 -14.57
CA ASP A 629 16.74 -14.76 -14.95
C ASP A 629 16.60 -15.61 -16.22
N SER A 630 15.44 -16.21 -16.44
CA SER A 630 15.11 -16.97 -17.66
C SER A 630 14.85 -16.08 -18.88
N GLY A 631 14.86 -14.76 -18.72
CA GLY A 631 14.57 -13.74 -19.73
C GLY A 631 13.12 -13.21 -19.65
N GLY A 632 12.95 -11.99 -20.12
CA GLY A 632 11.71 -11.21 -20.01
C GLY A 632 11.69 -10.32 -18.76
N ASN A 633 10.80 -9.33 -18.74
CA ASN A 633 10.65 -8.42 -17.62
C ASN A 633 9.54 -8.91 -16.67
N VAL A 634 9.65 -8.55 -15.39
CA VAL A 634 8.55 -8.70 -14.43
C VAL A 634 7.45 -7.69 -14.78
N PRO A 635 6.17 -8.09 -14.81
CA PRO A 635 5.07 -7.19 -15.15
C PRO A 635 4.80 -6.13 -14.09
N LEU A 636 4.06 -5.07 -14.46
CA LEU A 636 3.56 -3.99 -13.61
C LEU A 636 4.63 -3.20 -12.84
N ILE A 637 5.87 -3.20 -13.31
CA ILE A 637 6.98 -2.47 -12.68
C ILE A 637 6.82 -0.95 -12.93
N PRO A 638 6.81 -0.12 -11.88
CA PRO A 638 6.65 1.32 -12.02
C PRO A 638 7.74 1.98 -12.87
N ALA A 639 7.35 2.99 -13.64
CA ALA A 639 8.30 3.84 -14.36
C ALA A 639 9.15 4.69 -13.41
N GLY A 640 10.39 4.97 -13.79
CA GLY A 640 11.27 5.85 -13.02
C GLY A 640 10.75 7.28 -12.97
N LYS A 641 10.96 7.97 -11.85
CA LYS A 641 10.49 9.36 -11.63
C LYS A 641 11.61 10.30 -11.20
N LEU A 642 11.43 11.59 -11.57
CA LEU A 642 12.26 12.70 -11.16
C LEU A 642 11.35 13.81 -10.66
N GLY A 643 11.49 14.23 -9.41
CA GLY A 643 10.67 15.25 -8.80
C GLY A 643 11.47 16.42 -8.24
N GLY A 644 10.79 17.54 -8.07
CA GLY A 644 11.31 18.71 -7.38
C GLY A 644 10.20 19.43 -6.64
N GLU A 645 10.51 19.85 -5.42
CA GLU A 645 9.63 20.59 -4.53
C GLU A 645 10.27 21.95 -4.18
N LEU A 646 9.46 22.98 -4.12
CA LEU A 646 9.84 24.30 -3.63
C LEU A 646 8.88 24.71 -2.51
N THR A 647 9.43 24.79 -1.29
CA THR A 647 8.68 25.13 -0.07
C THR A 647 9.00 26.55 0.37
N PHE A 648 7.95 27.33 0.66
CA PHE A 648 8.00 28.63 1.29
C PHE A 648 7.26 28.57 2.62
N THR A 649 7.93 28.92 3.72
CA THR A 649 7.35 28.87 5.06
C THR A 649 7.44 30.23 5.73
N GLY A 650 6.30 30.81 6.09
CA GLY A 650 6.17 31.99 6.93
C GLY A 650 5.82 31.61 8.37
N LYS A 651 5.51 32.62 9.22
CA LYS A 651 5.10 32.37 10.62
C LYS A 651 3.71 31.73 10.75
N GLN A 652 2.84 32.02 9.82
CA GLN A 652 1.42 31.63 9.85
C GLN A 652 0.94 31.07 8.51
N TRP A 653 1.84 30.75 7.59
CA TRP A 653 1.50 30.23 6.28
C TRP A 653 2.62 29.36 5.71
N ALA A 654 2.25 28.40 4.91
CA ALA A 654 3.17 27.65 4.08
C ALA A 654 2.64 27.56 2.63
N VAL A 655 3.56 27.40 1.68
CA VAL A 655 3.25 27.13 0.27
C VAL A 655 4.25 26.12 -0.24
N HIS A 656 3.75 25.02 -0.81
CA HIS A 656 4.52 23.96 -1.45
C HIS A 656 4.17 23.90 -2.93
N LEU A 657 5.15 23.77 -3.78
CA LEU A 657 5.00 23.63 -5.22
C LEU A 657 5.80 22.41 -5.67
N ASP A 658 5.13 21.44 -6.25
CA ASP A 658 5.70 20.16 -6.66
C ASP A 658 5.61 19.97 -8.17
N VAL A 659 6.68 19.47 -8.76
CA VAL A 659 6.71 19.02 -10.15
C VAL A 659 7.38 17.67 -10.20
N VAL A 660 6.63 16.65 -10.67
CA VAL A 660 7.13 15.30 -10.84
C VAL A 660 7.03 14.87 -12.30
N ARG A 661 8.14 14.48 -12.88
CA ARG A 661 8.20 13.84 -14.20
C ARG A 661 8.30 12.35 -14.01
N VAL A 662 7.29 11.60 -14.42
CA VAL A 662 7.33 10.16 -14.59
C VAL A 662 7.74 9.85 -16.03
N HIS A 663 8.71 8.95 -16.21
CA HIS A 663 9.22 8.56 -17.51
C HIS A 663 8.28 7.60 -18.23
N GLU A 664 8.47 7.40 -19.53
CA GLU A 664 7.88 6.28 -20.27
C GLU A 664 8.34 4.95 -19.67
N GLN A 665 7.48 3.95 -19.66
CA GLN A 665 7.84 2.56 -19.32
C GLN A 665 7.86 1.73 -20.59
N ASP A 666 9.08 1.35 -20.99
CA ASP A 666 9.38 0.55 -22.18
C ASP A 666 9.91 -0.87 -21.85
N ASN A 667 10.06 -1.19 -20.56
CA ASN A 667 10.45 -2.52 -20.08
C ASN A 667 9.19 -3.23 -19.55
N VAL A 668 8.38 -3.73 -20.46
CA VAL A 668 7.08 -4.31 -20.18
C VAL A 668 7.15 -5.83 -20.01
N GLY A 669 6.25 -6.39 -19.21
CA GLY A 669 6.07 -7.83 -19.05
C GLY A 669 5.41 -8.47 -20.26
N GLN A 670 5.12 -9.75 -20.17
CA GLN A 670 4.35 -10.45 -21.20
C GLN A 670 2.92 -9.91 -21.20
N PHE A 671 2.34 -9.70 -22.38
CA PHE A 671 0.98 -9.16 -22.59
C PHE A 671 0.76 -7.73 -22.02
N GLU A 672 1.81 -6.95 -21.88
CA GLU A 672 1.72 -5.55 -21.50
C GLU A 672 2.13 -4.62 -22.65
N LEU A 673 1.46 -3.48 -22.74
CA LEU A 673 1.85 -2.39 -23.63
C LEU A 673 2.76 -1.38 -22.91
N GLU A 674 3.62 -0.72 -23.68
CA GLU A 674 4.39 0.44 -23.21
C GLU A 674 3.45 1.57 -22.79
N THR A 675 3.83 2.32 -21.76
CA THR A 675 3.04 3.47 -21.29
C THR A 675 3.83 4.78 -21.43
N ASP A 676 3.11 5.83 -21.84
CA ASP A 676 3.66 7.16 -22.02
C ASP A 676 4.06 7.81 -20.67
N GLY A 677 5.16 8.54 -20.68
CA GLY A 677 5.56 9.35 -19.53
C GLY A 677 4.76 10.65 -19.42
N TYR A 678 4.53 11.12 -18.19
CA TYR A 678 3.76 12.33 -17.89
C TYR A 678 4.47 13.26 -16.92
N THR A 679 3.94 14.48 -16.77
CA THR A 679 4.42 15.46 -15.78
C THR A 679 3.26 15.92 -14.92
N LEU A 680 3.37 15.68 -13.63
CA LEU A 680 2.42 16.10 -12.60
C LEU A 680 2.89 17.44 -12.00
N VAL A 681 1.97 18.35 -11.82
CA VAL A 681 2.20 19.64 -11.14
C VAL A 681 1.18 19.79 -10.04
N SER A 682 1.66 19.95 -8.80
CA SER A 682 0.82 20.07 -7.62
C SER A 682 1.20 21.30 -6.80
N MET A 683 0.27 21.78 -5.99
CA MET A 683 0.48 22.91 -5.09
C MET A 683 -0.30 22.68 -3.80
N TYR A 684 0.29 23.05 -2.69
CA TYR A 684 -0.39 23.18 -1.41
C TYR A 684 -0.13 24.58 -0.83
N ALA A 685 -1.13 25.15 -0.18
CA ALA A 685 -0.96 26.40 0.57
C ALA A 685 -1.90 26.40 1.78
N ASP A 686 -1.40 26.87 2.90
CA ASP A 686 -2.18 27.04 4.11
C ASP A 686 -1.95 28.38 4.78
N TYR A 687 -2.89 28.76 5.62
CA TYR A 687 -2.77 29.87 6.54
C TYR A 687 -3.45 29.53 7.86
N HIS A 688 -2.80 29.81 8.99
CA HIS A 688 -3.34 29.54 10.30
C HIS A 688 -3.40 30.81 11.18
N TRP A 689 -4.42 30.84 12.04
CA TRP A 689 -4.68 31.94 13.01
C TRP A 689 -4.82 31.36 14.41
N ASP A 690 -4.19 31.99 15.37
CA ASP A 690 -4.45 31.71 16.78
C ASP A 690 -5.87 32.20 17.14
N VAL A 691 -6.68 31.34 17.77
CA VAL A 691 -8.05 31.63 18.19
C VAL A 691 -8.15 31.45 19.69
N GLY A 692 -8.29 32.52 20.42
CA GLY A 692 -8.30 32.50 21.89
C GLY A 692 -6.92 32.26 22.48
N THR A 693 -6.82 31.44 23.53
CA THR A 693 -5.56 31.14 24.23
C THR A 693 -4.95 29.82 23.80
N ASP A 694 -5.75 28.89 23.31
CA ASP A 694 -5.34 27.49 23.13
C ASP A 694 -5.85 26.88 21.81
N GLY A 695 -6.56 27.65 20.97
CA GLY A 695 -7.11 27.18 19.69
C GLY A 695 -6.40 27.74 18.47
N GLU A 696 -6.36 26.97 17.39
CA GLU A 696 -5.86 27.35 16.08
C GLU A 696 -6.91 27.08 15.00
N LEU A 697 -7.08 28.03 14.09
CA LEU A 697 -7.89 27.87 12.88
C LEU A 697 -6.98 27.85 11.66
N LYS A 698 -7.01 26.75 10.90
CA LYS A 698 -6.25 26.58 9.67
C LYS A 698 -7.18 26.51 8.47
N VAL A 699 -6.86 27.25 7.42
CA VAL A 699 -7.49 27.13 6.09
C VAL A 699 -6.42 26.70 5.12
N PHE A 700 -6.73 25.70 4.28
CA PHE A 700 -5.79 25.22 3.28
C PHE A 700 -6.43 24.99 1.91
N ILE A 701 -5.61 25.02 0.89
CA ILE A 701 -5.94 24.67 -0.48
C ILE A 701 -4.85 23.74 -1.03
N ARG A 702 -5.28 22.64 -1.66
CA ARG A 702 -4.41 21.70 -2.37
C ARG A 702 -4.89 21.61 -3.82
N GLY A 703 -3.98 21.71 -4.76
CA GLY A 703 -4.24 21.47 -6.17
C GLY A 703 -3.37 20.34 -6.69
N GLU A 704 -3.94 19.36 -7.35
CA GLU A 704 -3.27 18.21 -7.93
C GLU A 704 -3.57 18.14 -9.42
N ASN A 705 -2.64 17.56 -10.18
CA ASN A 705 -2.72 17.50 -11.63
C ASN A 705 -3.14 18.84 -12.27
N LEU A 706 -2.55 19.94 -11.80
CA LEU A 706 -2.94 21.31 -12.22
C LEU A 706 -2.81 21.54 -13.74
N ALA A 707 -2.00 20.72 -14.41
CA ALA A 707 -1.85 20.72 -15.86
C ALA A 707 -2.93 19.94 -16.60
N ASP A 708 -3.85 19.30 -15.90
CA ASP A 708 -4.96 18.49 -16.42
C ASP A 708 -4.49 17.44 -17.43
N LYS A 709 -3.46 16.66 -17.00
CA LYS A 709 -2.87 15.60 -17.82
C LYS A 709 -3.64 14.32 -17.66
N GLU A 710 -3.89 13.64 -18.77
CA GLU A 710 -4.26 12.24 -18.73
C GLU A 710 -3.07 11.42 -18.22
N ILE A 711 -3.30 10.60 -17.22
CA ILE A 711 -2.29 9.81 -16.54
C ILE A 711 -2.76 8.35 -16.51
N ARG A 712 -2.04 7.48 -17.22
CA ARG A 712 -2.24 6.03 -17.19
C ARG A 712 -1.00 5.41 -16.58
N SER A 713 -1.08 5.08 -15.28
CA SER A 713 0.04 4.53 -14.54
C SER A 713 0.36 3.11 -15.01
N HIS A 714 1.62 2.82 -15.30
CA HIS A 714 2.01 1.48 -15.76
C HIS A 714 1.77 0.40 -14.70
N SER A 715 1.85 0.76 -13.43
CA SER A 715 1.75 -0.16 -12.30
C SER A 715 0.32 -0.56 -11.92
N THR A 716 -0.71 -0.14 -12.66
CA THR A 716 -2.09 -0.57 -12.47
C THR A 716 -2.55 -1.52 -13.57
N ARG A 717 -3.40 -2.48 -13.22
CA ARG A 717 -4.09 -3.34 -14.20
C ARG A 717 -5.08 -2.54 -15.05
N LEU A 718 -5.72 -1.53 -14.45
CA LEU A 718 -6.73 -0.69 -15.12
C LEU A 718 -6.17 0.44 -15.99
N LYS A 719 -4.88 0.42 -16.35
CA LYS A 719 -4.26 1.51 -17.14
C LYS A 719 -5.00 1.82 -18.45
N ASN A 720 -5.67 0.84 -19.06
CA ASN A 720 -6.42 1.01 -20.30
C ASN A 720 -7.89 1.38 -20.05
N TYR A 721 -8.45 1.11 -18.86
CA TYR A 721 -9.86 1.29 -18.50
C TYR A 721 -10.11 2.54 -17.67
N ALA A 722 -9.20 2.88 -16.73
CA ALA A 722 -9.37 3.99 -15.81
C ALA A 722 -8.07 4.77 -15.64
N PRO A 723 -7.95 6.00 -16.21
CA PRO A 723 -6.84 6.89 -15.91
C PRO A 723 -6.95 7.45 -14.48
N GLU A 724 -5.85 7.98 -13.98
CA GLU A 724 -5.84 8.74 -12.71
C GLU A 724 -6.67 10.02 -12.84
N ALA A 725 -7.10 10.57 -11.69
CA ALA A 725 -7.91 11.78 -11.62
C ALA A 725 -7.35 12.94 -12.44
N GLY A 726 -8.23 13.68 -13.09
CA GLY A 726 -7.93 14.95 -13.75
C GLY A 726 -7.51 16.03 -12.75
N ARG A 727 -7.57 17.30 -13.15
CA ARG A 727 -7.24 18.41 -12.26
C ARG A 727 -8.17 18.44 -11.05
N SER A 728 -7.58 18.47 -9.86
CA SER A 728 -8.26 18.49 -8.58
C SER A 728 -7.89 19.73 -7.77
N ILE A 729 -8.88 20.35 -7.12
CA ILE A 729 -8.69 21.44 -6.15
C ILE A 729 -9.47 21.09 -4.89
N ARG A 730 -8.74 20.81 -3.82
CA ARG A 730 -9.30 20.54 -2.49
C ARG A 730 -9.13 21.79 -1.62
N VAL A 731 -10.20 22.19 -0.94
CA VAL A 731 -10.18 23.25 0.07
C VAL A 731 -10.58 22.70 1.42
N GLY A 732 -9.94 23.18 2.48
CA GLY A 732 -10.24 22.68 3.83
C GLY A 732 -10.17 23.75 4.90
N LEU A 733 -10.97 23.49 5.95
CA LEU A 733 -11.02 24.29 7.17
C LEU A 733 -10.84 23.34 8.36
N ARG A 734 -9.81 23.58 9.18
CA ARG A 734 -9.51 22.82 10.40
C ARG A 734 -9.46 23.74 11.60
N TYR A 735 -10.19 23.39 12.64
CA TYR A 735 -10.07 24.02 13.96
C TYR A 735 -9.46 23.03 14.93
N GLN A 736 -8.36 23.40 15.56
CA GLN A 736 -7.62 22.59 16.51
C GLN A 736 -7.67 23.25 17.90
N LEU A 737 -7.86 22.40 18.95
CA LEU A 737 -7.87 22.79 20.38
C LEU A 737 -6.50 22.58 21.00
#